data_d566015ccb324d2259753ba72455c9d9
#
_entry.id   d566015ccb324d2259753ba72455c9d9
#
_cell.length_a   1.000
_cell.length_b   1.000
_cell.length_c   1.000
_cell.angle_alpha   90.00
_cell.angle_beta   90.00
_cell.angle_gamma   90.00
#
_symmetry.space_group_name_H-M   'P 1'
#
loop_
_entity.id
_entity.type
_entity.pdbx_description
1 polymer ?
#
loop_
_entity_poly.entity_id
_entity_poly.type
_entity_poly.pdbx_seq_one_letter_code
_entity_poly.pdbx_strand_id
1 'polypeptide(L)'
;MPLSFSRLLSLAMAAVLSLSLAAPADAAKKKTGKAQTSQTRAKAGKAKKSTKPARSTKAKAKPRAVVAPVVQSKAQQLTLLYDQYWDASLKLNPLQATFQGESRYNDQLPNFLSPAFRQQSHDFTTLWLAKVEAIGPDGLSGQDLLSYQIFVRDARSALAAEQFPSWMLPINQFYNIASIAVVMGSGTGAQPFNTVKDYDNWSRRALGIPDLFDQAITNMRAGMQAGVVQPKALMEKVLPQLDAIIARSAEESLFWGPIRNLPADMPEADKQRITAEYKRMIEFRIMPAYRALRGFIATESLPACRDTAGLAALPNGAAWYAYDVRQSTTSDLTPAQIHQTGLDEVARLQGEIQNVAKQVKFRGNLPKFYKFMQTDKRFVFRSESELLDAYRGLQSRVQAAVPRLFATQGIPALDVRPVEPQRAQAAASGSYMRPNPHDNTPGIFYVNTSNLPARPRWEGESLFLHEGVPGHHYQLGLQQQLTDLPKFRRFGGETAFIEGWGLYAESLGRELGLYQDPYNYYGYLQNALLRSIRLVVDTGLHSQGWTRAQAIDYMLQNSAVTREDAEAEVDRYLAIPGQALAYKVGEMKISQLREQAQRELGPRFDVRAFHTEVLKDGSVPLEILQDKVQRWIATQKG
;
A
#
# COMPACT_ATOMS: atom_id res chain seq x y z
N MET A 1 13.10 -9.37 3.21
CA MET A 1 12.52 -8.86 4.43
C MET A 1 11.31 -9.68 4.76
N PRO A 2 11.18 -10.19 5.92
CA PRO A 2 9.94 -9.93 6.52
C PRO A 2 9.94 -8.40 6.73
N LEU A 3 9.41 -7.65 5.75
CA LEU A 3 8.91 -6.32 6.02
C LEU A 3 8.25 -6.45 7.38
N SER A 4 8.60 -5.62 8.36
CA SER A 4 7.88 -5.67 9.64
C SER A 4 6.42 -5.85 9.26
N PHE A 5 5.69 -6.73 9.90
CA PHE A 5 4.31 -7.10 9.53
C PHE A 5 3.46 -5.86 9.28
N SER A 6 3.77 -4.73 9.94
CA SER A 6 3.21 -3.41 9.69
C SER A 6 3.52 -2.82 8.31
N ARG A 7 4.70 -3.03 7.69
CA ARG A 7 5.00 -2.52 6.34
C ARG A 7 4.36 -3.35 5.23
N LEU A 8 4.29 -4.67 5.41
CA LEU A 8 3.58 -5.56 4.48
C LEU A 8 2.09 -5.29 4.46
N LEU A 9 1.50 -5.06 5.63
CA LEU A 9 0.12 -4.68 5.72
C LEU A 9 -0.12 -3.24 5.25
N SER A 10 0.80 -2.30 5.45
CA SER A 10 0.63 -0.92 4.93
C SER A 10 0.58 -0.87 3.41
N LEU A 11 1.38 -1.68 2.70
CA LEU A 11 1.33 -1.78 1.23
C LEU A 11 0.12 -2.61 0.73
N ALA A 12 -0.25 -3.67 1.45
CA ALA A 12 -1.46 -4.44 1.17
C ALA A 12 -2.73 -3.69 1.63
N MET A 13 -2.67 -2.91 2.71
CA MET A 13 -3.79 -2.13 3.22
C MET A 13 -4.03 -0.82 2.47
N ALA A 14 -3.07 -0.22 1.78
CA ALA A 14 -3.41 0.83 0.83
C ALA A 14 -4.42 0.32 -0.22
N ALA A 15 -4.37 -0.98 -0.55
CA ALA A 15 -5.37 -1.66 -1.38
C ALA A 15 -6.61 -2.17 -0.59
N VAL A 16 -6.52 -2.33 0.74
CA VAL A 16 -7.53 -2.99 1.60
C VAL A 16 -8.32 -2.00 2.46
N LEU A 17 -7.82 -0.79 2.64
CA LEU A 17 -8.44 0.26 3.48
C LEU A 17 -9.79 0.79 3.01
N SER A 18 -10.34 0.21 1.96
CA SER A 18 -11.69 0.46 1.48
C SER A 18 -12.73 -0.60 1.89
N LEU A 19 -12.39 -1.51 2.80
CA LEU A 19 -13.30 -2.56 3.29
C LEU A 19 -13.85 -2.22 4.67
N SER A 20 -14.80 -1.30 4.75
CA SER A 20 -15.71 -1.24 5.89
C SER A 20 -17.03 -1.89 5.52
N LEU A 21 -17.51 -2.67 6.45
CA LEU A 21 -18.61 -3.59 6.40
C LEU A 21 -19.96 -2.85 6.33
N ALA A 22 -20.71 -3.00 5.23
CA ALA A 22 -22.12 -2.67 5.17
C ALA A 22 -22.94 -3.93 4.89
N ALA A 23 -24.06 -4.09 5.59
CA ALA A 23 -24.99 -5.21 5.48
C ALA A 23 -25.67 -5.30 4.10
N PRO A 24 -26.12 -6.50 3.66
CA PRO A 24 -26.63 -6.69 2.31
C PRO A 24 -28.05 -6.12 2.13
N ALA A 25 -28.23 -5.37 1.05
CA ALA A 25 -29.56 -5.02 0.52
C ALA A 25 -29.86 -5.87 -0.72
N ASP A 26 -31.09 -6.34 -0.83
CA ASP A 26 -31.63 -7.29 -1.79
C ASP A 26 -31.33 -6.98 -3.26
N ALA A 27 -30.94 -8.02 -4.00
CA ALA A 27 -30.72 -7.97 -5.44
C ALA A 27 -31.98 -8.33 -6.23
N ALA A 28 -32.50 -7.41 -7.02
CA ALA A 28 -33.55 -7.65 -8.00
C ALA A 28 -32.96 -8.08 -9.35
N LYS A 29 -33.51 -9.17 -9.88
CA LYS A 29 -33.19 -9.83 -11.16
C LYS A 29 -33.48 -8.93 -12.37
N LYS A 30 -32.61 -8.96 -13.40
CA LYS A 30 -33.04 -8.83 -14.81
C LYS A 30 -32.23 -9.72 -15.75
N LYS A 31 -32.96 -10.36 -16.67
CA LYS A 31 -32.57 -11.33 -17.72
C LYS A 31 -32.07 -10.64 -18.99
N THR A 32 -31.21 -11.27 -19.71
CA THR A 32 -31.28 -11.86 -21.09
C THR A 32 -30.12 -11.40 -22.00
N GLY A 33 -29.65 -12.37 -22.80
CA GLY A 33 -28.95 -12.14 -24.06
C GLY A 33 -28.02 -13.28 -24.48
N LYS A 34 -28.53 -14.17 -25.36
CA LYS A 34 -27.78 -15.25 -26.04
C LYS A 34 -26.81 -14.70 -27.06
N ALA A 35 -25.64 -15.30 -27.21
CA ALA A 35 -24.92 -15.33 -28.50
C ALA A 35 -24.16 -16.65 -28.68
N GLN A 36 -24.11 -17.07 -29.93
CA GLN A 36 -23.84 -18.39 -30.45
C GLN A 36 -22.38 -18.78 -30.48
N THR A 37 -22.18 -20.10 -30.38
CA THR A 37 -20.97 -20.86 -30.66
C THR A 37 -20.66 -20.96 -32.14
N SER A 38 -19.38 -20.89 -32.54
CA SER A 38 -18.90 -21.48 -33.77
C SER A 38 -17.66 -22.36 -33.46
N GLN A 39 -17.83 -23.63 -33.74
CA GLN A 39 -16.78 -24.66 -33.73
C GLN A 39 -15.96 -24.61 -34.99
N THR A 40 -14.64 -24.71 -34.87
CA THR A 40 -13.79 -25.12 -35.99
C THR A 40 -12.92 -26.29 -35.56
N ARG A 41 -13.10 -27.36 -36.30
CA ARG A 41 -12.42 -28.66 -36.22
C ARG A 41 -11.05 -28.59 -36.90
N ALA A 42 -9.98 -29.01 -36.24
CA ALA A 42 -8.72 -29.32 -36.93
C ALA A 42 -8.39 -30.81 -36.85
N LYS A 43 -8.03 -31.35 -38.03
CA LYS A 43 -7.79 -32.76 -38.28
C LYS A 43 -6.42 -33.23 -37.78
N ALA A 44 -6.41 -34.44 -37.24
CA ALA A 44 -5.21 -35.19 -36.90
C ALA A 44 -4.57 -35.80 -38.18
N GLY A 45 -3.26 -35.55 -38.34
CA GLY A 45 -2.44 -36.21 -39.35
C GLY A 45 -1.54 -37.27 -38.72
N LYS A 46 -1.67 -38.53 -39.17
CA LYS A 46 -0.81 -39.66 -38.79
C LYS A 46 0.51 -39.60 -39.54
N ALA A 47 1.63 -39.71 -38.87
CA ALA A 47 2.95 -39.96 -39.46
C ALA A 47 3.47 -41.36 -39.11
N LYS A 48 3.87 -42.10 -40.11
CA LYS A 48 4.35 -43.49 -40.05
C LYS A 48 5.81 -43.58 -39.55
N LYS A 49 6.08 -44.58 -38.72
CA LYS A 49 7.43 -45.05 -38.38
C LYS A 49 8.08 -45.74 -39.61
N SER A 50 9.35 -45.44 -39.87
CA SER A 50 10.25 -46.29 -40.62
C SER A 50 11.56 -46.48 -39.85
N THR A 51 11.86 -47.73 -39.53
CA THR A 51 13.10 -48.19 -38.94
C THR A 51 14.08 -48.64 -40.01
N LYS A 52 15.33 -48.14 -39.97
CA LYS A 52 16.49 -48.88 -40.53
C LYS A 52 17.73 -48.64 -39.67
N PRO A 53 18.57 -49.67 -39.41
CA PRO A 53 19.67 -49.60 -38.48
C PRO A 53 20.93 -48.99 -39.11
N ALA A 54 21.60 -48.11 -38.38
CA ALA A 54 22.89 -47.56 -38.79
C ALA A 54 24.03 -48.22 -37.99
N ARG A 55 25.01 -48.63 -38.74
CA ARG A 55 26.27 -49.32 -38.47
C ARG A 55 27.15 -48.50 -37.50
N SER A 56 27.62 -49.14 -36.42
CA SER A 56 28.55 -48.54 -35.44
C SER A 56 29.93 -48.31 -36.04
N THR A 57 30.37 -47.06 -36.07
CA THR A 57 31.78 -46.71 -36.21
C THR A 57 32.30 -46.19 -34.85
N LYS A 58 33.27 -46.88 -34.29
CA LYS A 58 33.99 -46.47 -33.09
C LYS A 58 34.72 -45.16 -33.34
N ALA A 59 34.18 -44.05 -32.89
CA ALA A 59 34.90 -42.80 -32.79
C ALA A 59 35.73 -42.77 -31.52
N LYS A 60 37.04 -42.53 -31.63
CA LYS A 60 37.96 -42.32 -30.50
C LYS A 60 37.49 -41.09 -29.72
N ALA A 61 37.19 -41.29 -28.41
CA ALA A 61 36.85 -40.21 -27.49
C ALA A 61 38.03 -39.21 -27.41
N LYS A 62 37.80 -37.96 -27.78
CA LYS A 62 38.69 -36.85 -27.42
C LYS A 62 38.58 -36.62 -25.93
N PRO A 63 39.67 -36.24 -25.22
CA PRO A 63 39.61 -35.92 -23.82
C PRO A 63 38.63 -34.76 -23.59
N ARG A 64 37.67 -34.99 -22.72
CA ARG A 64 36.71 -33.97 -22.26
C ARG A 64 37.48 -32.86 -21.59
N ALA A 65 37.52 -31.67 -22.18
CA ALA A 65 38.08 -30.51 -21.55
C ALA A 65 37.41 -30.33 -20.16
N VAL A 66 38.20 -30.31 -19.13
CA VAL A 66 37.73 -29.93 -17.78
C VAL A 66 37.37 -28.46 -17.87
N VAL A 67 36.10 -28.15 -17.98
CA VAL A 67 35.62 -26.79 -17.89
C VAL A 67 35.93 -26.34 -16.47
N ALA A 68 36.85 -25.37 -16.33
CA ALA A 68 37.11 -24.74 -15.04
C ALA A 68 35.77 -24.25 -14.45
N PRO A 69 35.54 -24.40 -13.14
CA PRO A 69 34.32 -23.89 -12.53
C PRO A 69 34.20 -22.39 -12.84
N VAL A 70 33.12 -21.99 -13.47
CA VAL A 70 32.81 -20.59 -13.71
C VAL A 70 32.64 -19.94 -12.35
N VAL A 71 33.61 -19.13 -11.92
CA VAL A 71 33.51 -18.35 -10.70
C VAL A 71 32.44 -17.29 -10.92
N GLN A 72 31.32 -17.43 -10.22
CA GLN A 72 30.22 -16.46 -10.30
C GLN A 72 30.70 -15.10 -9.78
N SER A 73 30.34 -14.02 -10.48
CA SER A 73 30.53 -12.66 -9.98
C SER A 73 29.72 -12.42 -8.71
N LYS A 74 30.11 -11.45 -7.89
CA LYS A 74 29.34 -11.05 -6.69
C LYS A 74 27.89 -10.68 -7.04
N ALA A 75 27.66 -9.98 -8.15
CA ALA A 75 26.34 -9.65 -8.66
C ALA A 75 25.50 -10.92 -8.92
N GLN A 76 26.07 -11.92 -9.60
CA GLN A 76 25.39 -13.20 -9.83
C GLN A 76 25.10 -13.96 -8.54
N GLN A 77 26.03 -13.96 -7.58
CA GLN A 77 25.82 -14.58 -6.27
C GLN A 77 24.68 -13.90 -5.51
N LEU A 78 24.63 -12.56 -5.51
CA LEU A 78 23.56 -11.78 -4.87
C LEU A 78 22.21 -12.03 -5.54
N THR A 79 22.15 -12.07 -6.87
CA THR A 79 20.88 -12.37 -7.59
C THR A 79 20.30 -13.71 -7.17
N LEU A 80 21.12 -14.76 -7.14
CA LEU A 80 20.68 -16.09 -6.67
C LEU A 80 20.24 -16.06 -5.21
N LEU A 81 20.99 -15.31 -4.37
CA LEU A 81 20.66 -15.19 -2.94
C LEU A 81 19.34 -14.45 -2.73
N TYR A 82 19.06 -13.40 -3.48
CA TYR A 82 17.78 -12.66 -3.42
C TYR A 82 16.60 -13.50 -3.88
N ASP A 83 16.75 -14.35 -4.91
CA ASP A 83 15.70 -15.26 -5.32
C ASP A 83 15.40 -16.32 -4.24
N GLN A 84 16.43 -16.89 -3.64
CA GLN A 84 16.28 -17.83 -2.52
C GLN A 84 15.62 -17.15 -1.30
N TYR A 85 16.07 -15.93 -0.98
CA TYR A 85 15.48 -15.12 0.07
C TYR A 85 14.00 -14.87 -0.18
N TRP A 86 13.63 -14.47 -1.41
CA TRP A 86 12.24 -14.21 -1.76
C TRP A 86 11.36 -15.44 -1.57
N ASP A 87 11.75 -16.59 -2.08
CA ASP A 87 11.02 -17.85 -1.89
C ASP A 87 10.88 -18.23 -0.42
N ALA A 88 11.96 -18.10 0.36
CA ALA A 88 11.94 -18.36 1.78
C ALA A 88 11.05 -17.37 2.56
N SER A 89 11.05 -16.08 2.14
CA SER A 89 10.21 -15.04 2.76
C SER A 89 8.72 -15.29 2.53
N LEU A 90 8.33 -15.76 1.33
CA LEU A 90 6.94 -16.11 1.02
C LEU A 90 6.48 -17.35 1.82
N LYS A 91 7.37 -18.31 2.07
CA LYS A 91 7.09 -19.45 2.95
C LYS A 91 6.88 -19.02 4.40
N LEU A 92 7.69 -18.07 4.89
CA LEU A 92 7.54 -17.49 6.23
C LEU A 92 6.25 -16.66 6.36
N ASN A 93 5.83 -16.02 5.27
CA ASN A 93 4.68 -15.11 5.24
C ASN A 93 3.63 -15.54 4.21
N PRO A 94 2.84 -16.59 4.48
CA PRO A 94 1.84 -17.14 3.56
C PRO A 94 0.76 -16.15 3.11
N LEU A 95 0.40 -15.17 3.96
CA LEU A 95 -0.55 -14.12 3.59
C LEU A 95 0.03 -13.22 2.50
N GLN A 96 1.30 -12.83 2.64
CA GLN A 96 1.99 -12.06 1.61
C GLN A 96 2.06 -12.83 0.29
N ALA A 97 2.37 -14.13 0.35
CA ALA A 97 2.37 -14.99 -0.84
C ALA A 97 1.02 -14.91 -1.57
N THR A 98 -0.08 -15.05 -0.85
CA THR A 98 -1.43 -14.95 -1.43
C THR A 98 -1.69 -13.58 -2.06
N PHE A 99 -1.32 -12.47 -1.38
CA PHE A 99 -1.46 -11.11 -1.94
C PHE A 99 -0.59 -10.87 -3.19
N GLN A 100 0.50 -11.62 -3.35
CA GLN A 100 1.35 -11.59 -4.56
C GLN A 100 0.88 -12.56 -5.66
N GLY A 101 -0.25 -13.25 -5.47
CA GLY A 101 -0.77 -14.24 -6.41
C GLY A 101 -0.08 -15.61 -6.35
N GLU A 102 0.78 -15.85 -5.33
CA GLU A 102 1.46 -17.13 -5.13
C GLU A 102 0.57 -18.07 -4.31
N SER A 103 0.12 -19.16 -4.93
CA SER A 103 -0.88 -20.06 -4.35
C SER A 103 -0.33 -21.20 -3.49
N ARG A 104 1.00 -21.42 -3.47
CA ARG A 104 1.66 -22.55 -2.77
C ARG A 104 1.33 -22.63 -1.29
N TYR A 105 0.99 -21.53 -0.66
CA TYR A 105 0.80 -21.40 0.78
C TYR A 105 -0.60 -20.91 1.16
N ASN A 106 -1.58 -21.05 0.26
CA ASN A 106 -2.95 -20.58 0.49
C ASN A 106 -3.72 -21.31 1.59
N ASP A 107 -3.17 -22.42 2.08
CA ASP A 107 -3.72 -23.23 3.17
C ASP A 107 -3.09 -22.93 4.55
N GLN A 108 -2.14 -21.97 4.64
CA GLN A 108 -1.36 -21.73 5.86
C GLN A 108 -1.68 -20.37 6.48
N LEU A 109 -1.83 -20.36 7.80
CA LEU A 109 -1.89 -19.15 8.65
C LEU A 109 -1.02 -19.41 9.89
N PRO A 110 0.27 -19.07 9.84
CA PRO A 110 1.12 -19.16 11.02
C PRO A 110 0.66 -18.19 12.10
N ASN A 111 0.87 -18.52 13.36
CA ASN A 111 0.62 -17.60 14.46
C ASN A 111 1.77 -16.55 14.54
N PHE A 112 1.72 -15.58 13.63
CA PHE A 112 2.75 -14.54 13.49
C PHE A 112 2.81 -13.55 14.67
N LEU A 113 1.90 -13.63 15.61
CA LEU A 113 1.93 -12.86 16.87
C LEU A 113 2.67 -13.61 18.00
N SER A 114 2.96 -14.90 17.83
CA SER A 114 3.57 -15.71 18.87
C SER A 114 5.04 -15.37 19.13
N PRO A 115 5.56 -15.61 20.35
CA PRO A 115 7.00 -15.49 20.64
C PRO A 115 7.87 -16.35 19.72
N ALA A 116 7.43 -17.57 19.43
CA ALA A 116 8.16 -18.49 18.54
C ALA A 116 8.31 -17.93 17.13
N PHE A 117 7.26 -17.32 16.59
CA PHE A 117 7.33 -16.68 15.27
C PHE A 117 8.22 -15.43 15.27
N ARG A 118 8.22 -14.64 16.35
CA ARG A 118 9.14 -13.50 16.49
C ARG A 118 10.60 -13.97 16.47
N GLN A 119 10.91 -15.04 17.20
CA GLN A 119 12.25 -15.63 17.15
C GLN A 119 12.60 -16.16 15.76
N GLN A 120 11.68 -16.86 15.12
CA GLN A 120 11.87 -17.35 13.74
C GLN A 120 12.13 -16.19 12.76
N SER A 121 11.43 -15.07 12.91
CA SER A 121 11.62 -13.87 12.09
C SER A 121 12.98 -13.20 12.35
N HIS A 122 13.40 -13.14 13.61
CA HIS A 122 14.73 -12.68 14.00
C HIS A 122 15.83 -13.52 13.35
N ASP A 123 15.76 -14.85 13.54
CA ASP A 123 16.74 -15.78 12.99
C ASP A 123 16.80 -15.71 11.46
N PHE A 124 15.63 -15.61 10.82
CA PHE A 124 15.49 -15.44 9.38
C PHE A 124 16.20 -14.17 8.91
N THR A 125 15.91 -13.03 9.53
CA THR A 125 16.49 -11.74 9.14
C THR A 125 17.99 -11.73 9.35
N THR A 126 18.46 -12.22 10.50
CA THR A 126 19.89 -12.31 10.84
C THR A 126 20.65 -13.22 9.86
N LEU A 127 20.09 -14.39 9.53
CA LEU A 127 20.70 -15.32 8.57
C LEU A 127 20.88 -14.69 7.18
N TRP A 128 19.83 -14.05 6.66
CA TRP A 128 19.87 -13.48 5.31
C TRP A 128 20.74 -12.23 5.23
N LEU A 129 20.73 -11.40 6.28
CA LEU A 129 21.64 -10.27 6.41
C LEU A 129 23.11 -10.75 6.37
N ALA A 130 23.45 -11.73 7.21
CA ALA A 130 24.80 -12.26 7.26
C ALA A 130 25.26 -12.85 5.90
N LYS A 131 24.37 -13.55 5.18
CA LYS A 131 24.68 -14.09 3.84
C LYS A 131 24.97 -12.98 2.82
N VAL A 132 24.20 -11.91 2.82
CA VAL A 132 24.38 -10.77 1.90
C VAL A 132 25.64 -10.00 2.24
N GLU A 133 25.89 -9.71 3.53
CA GLU A 133 27.09 -9.00 4.01
C GLU A 133 28.37 -9.80 3.76
N ALA A 134 28.34 -11.13 3.80
CA ALA A 134 29.48 -11.97 3.49
C ALA A 134 29.97 -11.83 2.03
N ILE A 135 29.08 -11.49 1.09
CA ILE A 135 29.45 -11.18 -0.30
C ILE A 135 30.07 -9.78 -0.38
N GLY A 136 29.53 -8.83 0.37
CA GLY A 136 29.98 -7.44 0.47
C GLY A 136 29.74 -6.60 -0.79
N PRO A 137 29.84 -5.26 -0.68
CA PRO A 137 29.50 -4.33 -1.76
C PRO A 137 30.65 -4.08 -2.76
N ASP A 138 31.89 -4.49 -2.46
CA ASP A 138 33.08 -4.15 -3.27
C ASP A 138 32.95 -4.70 -4.69
N GLY A 139 33.11 -3.81 -5.68
CA GLY A 139 32.99 -4.14 -7.10
C GLY A 139 31.55 -4.18 -7.61
N LEU A 140 30.53 -3.94 -6.76
CA LEU A 140 29.16 -3.74 -7.21
C LEU A 140 28.97 -2.31 -7.74
N SER A 141 28.09 -2.15 -8.71
CA SER A 141 27.70 -0.85 -9.26
C SER A 141 26.23 -0.86 -9.70
N GLY A 142 25.68 0.30 -10.05
CA GLY A 142 24.32 0.41 -10.57
C GLY A 142 23.27 -0.29 -9.69
N GLN A 143 22.43 -1.11 -10.31
CA GLN A 143 21.33 -1.82 -9.64
C GLN A 143 21.78 -2.84 -8.59
N ASP A 144 22.93 -3.48 -8.80
CA ASP A 144 23.43 -4.48 -7.85
C ASP A 144 23.86 -3.81 -6.53
N LEU A 145 24.55 -2.66 -6.62
CA LEU A 145 24.92 -1.88 -5.44
C LEU A 145 23.67 -1.33 -4.71
N LEU A 146 22.71 -0.77 -5.45
CA LEU A 146 21.46 -0.28 -4.87
C LEU A 146 20.70 -1.40 -4.16
N SER A 147 20.59 -2.57 -4.79
CA SER A 147 19.91 -3.72 -4.22
C SER A 147 20.61 -4.21 -2.94
N TYR A 148 21.94 -4.23 -2.92
CA TYR A 148 22.72 -4.55 -1.73
C TYR A 148 22.46 -3.55 -0.60
N GLN A 149 22.59 -2.25 -0.87
CA GLN A 149 22.39 -1.19 0.12
C GLN A 149 20.99 -1.22 0.73
N ILE A 150 19.95 -1.37 -0.10
CA ILE A 150 18.57 -1.42 0.34
C ILE A 150 18.32 -2.67 1.19
N PHE A 151 18.80 -3.84 0.74
CA PHE A 151 18.63 -5.09 1.50
C PHE A 151 19.26 -4.99 2.90
N VAL A 152 20.52 -4.56 2.98
CA VAL A 152 21.27 -4.44 4.24
C VAL A 152 20.61 -3.42 5.18
N ARG A 153 20.26 -2.24 4.65
CA ARG A 153 19.54 -1.20 5.40
C ARG A 153 18.24 -1.73 6.00
N ASP A 154 17.45 -2.35 5.17
CA ASP A 154 16.13 -2.83 5.54
C ASP A 154 16.20 -3.98 6.56
N ALA A 155 17.12 -4.91 6.39
CA ALA A 155 17.33 -5.99 7.33
C ALA A 155 17.81 -5.48 8.70
N ARG A 156 18.79 -4.58 8.71
CA ARG A 156 19.28 -3.93 9.94
C ARG A 156 18.16 -3.16 10.65
N SER A 157 17.35 -2.46 9.87
CA SER A 157 16.21 -1.72 10.40
C SER A 157 15.15 -2.63 11.01
N ALA A 158 14.87 -3.78 10.38
CA ALA A 158 13.93 -4.76 10.93
C ALA A 158 14.42 -5.31 12.28
N LEU A 159 15.72 -5.60 12.41
CA LEU A 159 16.31 -6.03 13.69
C LEU A 159 16.27 -4.89 14.74
N ALA A 160 16.51 -3.65 14.35
CA ALA A 160 16.41 -2.51 15.25
C ALA A 160 14.98 -2.26 15.76
N ALA A 161 13.95 -2.62 15.00
CA ALA A 161 12.54 -2.53 15.44
C ALA A 161 12.22 -3.42 16.65
N GLU A 162 12.94 -4.51 16.83
CA GLU A 162 12.66 -5.51 17.86
C GLU A 162 12.85 -4.99 19.29
N GLN A 163 13.58 -3.87 19.46
CA GLN A 163 13.70 -3.19 20.74
C GLN A 163 12.38 -2.56 21.22
N PHE A 164 11.42 -2.35 20.32
CA PHE A 164 10.14 -1.75 20.63
C PHE A 164 9.04 -2.81 20.75
N PRO A 165 8.21 -2.75 21.81
CA PRO A 165 7.22 -3.80 22.08
C PRO A 165 5.94 -3.65 21.26
N SER A 166 6.05 -3.40 19.94
CA SER A 166 4.91 -3.24 19.03
C SER A 166 3.98 -4.47 18.99
N TRP A 167 4.51 -5.65 19.31
CA TRP A 167 3.75 -6.89 19.41
C TRP A 167 2.71 -6.89 20.55
N MET A 168 2.82 -5.96 21.51
CA MET A 168 1.83 -5.75 22.58
C MET A 168 0.62 -4.94 22.10
N LEU A 169 0.69 -4.31 20.91
CA LEU A 169 -0.35 -3.48 20.31
C LEU A 169 -0.90 -4.07 18.99
N PRO A 170 -1.35 -5.35 18.96
CA PRO A 170 -1.65 -6.06 17.71
C PRO A 170 -2.93 -5.60 17.01
N ILE A 171 -3.75 -4.79 17.66
CA ILE A 171 -5.08 -4.35 17.18
C ILE A 171 -5.29 -2.86 17.43
N ASN A 172 -5.78 -2.17 16.41
CA ASN A 172 -6.42 -0.87 16.48
C ASN A 172 -7.50 -0.78 15.38
N GLN A 173 -8.23 0.33 15.27
CA GLN A 173 -9.31 0.48 14.27
C GLN A 173 -8.81 0.52 12.82
N PHE A 174 -7.57 0.91 12.62
CA PHE A 174 -6.94 0.95 11.30
C PHE A 174 -6.25 -0.38 10.97
N TYR A 175 -5.62 -0.99 11.97
CA TYR A 175 -4.88 -2.23 11.88
C TYR A 175 -5.55 -3.31 12.73
N ASN A 176 -6.29 -4.21 12.09
CA ASN A 176 -7.10 -5.20 12.78
C ASN A 176 -7.00 -6.57 12.10
N ILE A 177 -6.36 -7.54 12.79
CA ILE A 177 -6.24 -8.92 12.30
C ILE A 177 -7.60 -9.58 12.02
N ALA A 178 -8.65 -9.15 12.75
CA ALA A 178 -10.01 -9.65 12.51
C ALA A 178 -10.56 -9.19 11.15
N SER A 179 -10.32 -7.93 10.78
CA SER A 179 -10.71 -7.41 9.46
C SER A 179 -9.92 -8.08 8.33
N ILE A 180 -8.63 -8.38 8.54
CA ILE A 180 -7.80 -9.11 7.56
C ILE A 180 -8.35 -10.52 7.31
N ALA A 181 -8.76 -11.23 8.37
CA ALA A 181 -9.37 -12.55 8.23
C ALA A 181 -10.64 -12.50 7.37
N VAL A 182 -11.48 -11.45 7.52
CA VAL A 182 -12.66 -11.23 6.66
C VAL A 182 -12.26 -10.98 5.21
N VAL A 183 -11.28 -10.08 4.97
CA VAL A 183 -10.80 -9.81 3.60
C VAL A 183 -10.34 -11.08 2.91
N MET A 184 -9.66 -11.96 3.63
CA MET A 184 -9.20 -13.25 3.09
C MET A 184 -10.36 -14.22 2.86
N GLY A 185 -11.33 -14.28 3.78
CA GLY A 185 -12.35 -15.34 3.80
C GLY A 185 -13.71 -15.00 3.20
N SER A 186 -13.95 -13.74 2.82
CA SER A 186 -15.26 -13.31 2.28
C SER A 186 -15.51 -13.66 0.81
N GLY A 187 -14.48 -14.10 0.08
CA GLY A 187 -14.55 -14.36 -1.35
C GLY A 187 -14.39 -13.10 -2.24
N THR A 188 -14.09 -11.95 -1.63
CA THR A 188 -13.86 -10.68 -2.37
C THR A 188 -12.42 -10.20 -2.28
N GLY A 189 -11.55 -10.91 -1.57
CA GLY A 189 -10.13 -10.59 -1.38
C GLY A 189 -9.19 -11.42 -2.25
N ALA A 190 -7.92 -11.46 -1.83
CA ALA A 190 -6.85 -12.13 -2.58
C ALA A 190 -6.88 -13.66 -2.49
N GLN A 191 -7.57 -14.24 -1.51
CA GLN A 191 -7.74 -15.70 -1.41
C GLN A 191 -8.65 -16.18 -2.54
N PRO A 192 -8.20 -17.11 -3.41
CA PRO A 192 -9.05 -17.63 -4.48
C PRO A 192 -10.11 -18.62 -3.95
N PHE A 193 -11.27 -18.67 -4.67
CA PHE A 193 -12.38 -19.59 -4.43
C PHE A 193 -12.96 -20.08 -5.76
N ASN A 194 -12.08 -20.57 -6.67
CA ASN A 194 -12.44 -21.00 -8.01
C ASN A 194 -12.53 -22.52 -8.15
N THR A 195 -11.84 -23.27 -7.30
CA THR A 195 -11.73 -24.72 -7.37
C THR A 195 -11.99 -25.36 -6.01
N VAL A 196 -12.34 -26.64 -5.97
CA VAL A 196 -12.49 -27.43 -4.72
C VAL A 196 -11.26 -27.26 -3.84
N LYS A 197 -10.05 -27.29 -4.43
CA LYS A 197 -8.79 -27.09 -3.70
C LYS A 197 -8.72 -25.71 -3.02
N ASP A 198 -9.25 -24.67 -3.63
CA ASP A 198 -9.22 -23.33 -3.03
C ASP A 198 -10.08 -23.27 -1.77
N TYR A 199 -11.26 -23.88 -1.80
CA TYR A 199 -12.13 -24.02 -0.63
C TYR A 199 -11.47 -24.83 0.48
N ASP A 200 -10.85 -25.96 0.14
CA ASP A 200 -10.11 -26.80 1.09
C ASP A 200 -8.90 -26.06 1.68
N ASN A 201 -8.21 -25.26 0.88
CA ASN A 201 -7.11 -24.41 1.34
C ASN A 201 -7.60 -23.38 2.37
N TRP A 202 -8.70 -22.69 2.07
CA TRP A 202 -9.27 -21.74 3.02
C TRP A 202 -9.73 -22.42 4.31
N SER A 203 -10.42 -23.56 4.22
CA SER A 203 -10.83 -24.33 5.41
C SER A 203 -9.65 -24.61 6.34
N ARG A 204 -8.50 -25.05 5.79
CA ARG A 204 -7.29 -25.27 6.59
C ARG A 204 -6.71 -23.98 7.16
N ARG A 205 -6.60 -22.93 6.34
CA ARG A 205 -6.10 -21.62 6.74
C ARG A 205 -6.91 -21.02 7.88
N ALA A 206 -8.23 -21.07 7.78
CA ALA A 206 -9.14 -20.50 8.76
C ALA A 206 -9.06 -21.15 10.16
N LEU A 207 -8.58 -22.39 10.25
CA LEU A 207 -8.36 -23.04 11.54
C LEU A 207 -7.31 -22.34 12.41
N GLY A 208 -6.43 -21.53 11.83
CA GLY A 208 -5.46 -20.71 12.56
C GLY A 208 -6.02 -19.41 13.14
N ILE A 209 -7.24 -19.00 12.78
CA ILE A 209 -7.84 -17.73 13.25
C ILE A 209 -8.02 -17.69 14.78
N PRO A 210 -8.60 -18.72 15.44
CA PRO A 210 -8.74 -18.73 16.89
C PRO A 210 -7.40 -18.58 17.62
N ASP A 211 -6.39 -19.34 17.24
CA ASP A 211 -5.07 -19.31 17.88
C ASP A 211 -4.38 -17.95 17.72
N LEU A 212 -4.61 -17.28 16.57
CA LEU A 212 -4.09 -15.94 16.33
C LEU A 212 -4.78 -14.90 17.23
N PHE A 213 -6.09 -15.01 17.44
CA PHE A 213 -6.83 -14.10 18.33
C PHE A 213 -6.49 -14.32 19.80
N ASP A 214 -6.36 -15.58 20.23
CA ASP A 214 -5.93 -15.90 21.59
C ASP A 214 -4.52 -15.38 21.87
N GLN A 215 -3.62 -15.42 20.89
CA GLN A 215 -2.30 -14.83 21.01
C GLN A 215 -2.36 -13.30 21.06
N ALA A 216 -3.24 -12.67 20.28
CA ALA A 216 -3.45 -11.23 20.36
C ALA A 216 -3.92 -10.80 21.75
N ILE A 217 -4.89 -11.51 22.32
CA ILE A 217 -5.37 -11.30 23.70
C ILE A 217 -4.20 -11.43 24.71
N THR A 218 -3.40 -12.49 24.56
CA THR A 218 -2.23 -12.72 25.44
C THR A 218 -1.23 -11.57 25.35
N ASN A 219 -0.93 -11.11 24.13
CA ASN A 219 0.00 -10.01 23.90
C ASN A 219 -0.53 -8.68 24.48
N MET A 220 -1.82 -8.41 24.31
CA MET A 220 -2.46 -7.20 24.85
C MET A 220 -2.48 -7.22 26.38
N ARG A 221 -2.71 -8.37 27.02
CA ARG A 221 -2.59 -8.53 28.49
C ARG A 221 -1.17 -8.24 28.98
N ALA A 222 -0.14 -8.73 28.26
CA ALA A 222 1.25 -8.39 28.55
C ALA A 222 1.48 -6.87 28.41
N GLY A 223 0.90 -6.23 27.41
CA GLY A 223 0.93 -4.79 27.21
C GLY A 223 0.29 -4.02 28.38
N MET A 224 -0.87 -4.46 28.85
CA MET A 224 -1.54 -3.86 30.02
C MET A 224 -0.64 -3.91 31.26
N GLN A 225 0.06 -5.01 31.48
CA GLN A 225 1.00 -5.16 32.60
C GLN A 225 2.24 -4.27 32.45
N ALA A 226 2.69 -4.04 31.20
CA ALA A 226 3.88 -3.24 30.89
C ALA A 226 3.58 -1.74 30.68
N GLY A 227 2.31 -1.30 30.78
CA GLY A 227 1.90 0.07 30.46
C GLY A 227 1.98 0.41 28.96
N VAL A 228 2.02 -0.60 28.09
CA VAL A 228 2.03 -0.47 26.62
C VAL A 228 0.64 -0.80 26.09
N VAL A 229 -0.21 0.21 26.04
CA VAL A 229 -1.62 0.09 25.65
C VAL A 229 -2.00 1.11 24.58
N GLN A 230 -3.03 0.80 23.80
CA GLN A 230 -3.57 1.70 22.78
C GLN A 230 -4.26 2.93 23.40
N PRO A 231 -4.36 4.06 22.67
CA PRO A 231 -5.28 5.14 23.03
C PRO A 231 -6.73 4.64 23.01
N LYS A 232 -7.51 5.08 24.02
CA LYS A 232 -8.91 4.68 24.20
C LYS A 232 -9.76 4.99 22.96
N ALA A 233 -9.58 6.16 22.36
CA ALA A 233 -10.31 6.60 21.16
C ALA A 233 -10.18 5.63 19.98
N LEU A 234 -9.06 4.91 19.85
CA LEU A 234 -8.87 3.90 18.80
C LEU A 234 -9.64 2.61 19.11
N MET A 235 -9.56 2.16 20.37
CA MET A 235 -10.18 0.89 20.77
C MET A 235 -11.70 0.97 20.85
N GLU A 236 -12.27 2.14 21.16
CA GLU A 236 -13.71 2.39 21.06
C GLU A 236 -14.25 2.14 19.64
N LYS A 237 -13.45 2.42 18.62
CA LYS A 237 -13.82 2.19 17.19
C LYS A 237 -13.66 0.72 16.76
N VAL A 238 -12.88 -0.09 17.48
CA VAL A 238 -12.72 -1.52 17.17
C VAL A 238 -13.98 -2.32 17.53
N LEU A 239 -14.68 -1.97 18.60
CA LEU A 239 -15.87 -2.72 19.02
C LEU A 239 -16.96 -2.77 17.95
N PRO A 240 -17.43 -1.65 17.35
CA PRO A 240 -18.42 -1.71 16.29
C PRO A 240 -17.92 -2.45 15.03
N GLN A 241 -16.61 -2.44 14.74
CA GLN A 241 -16.05 -3.24 13.64
C GLN A 241 -16.22 -4.74 13.91
N LEU A 242 -15.95 -5.19 15.13
CA LEU A 242 -16.15 -6.60 15.51
C LEU A 242 -17.63 -6.97 15.57
N ASP A 243 -18.47 -6.08 16.10
CA ASP A 243 -19.94 -6.29 16.15
C ASP A 243 -20.53 -6.46 14.74
N ALA A 244 -20.01 -5.74 13.74
CA ALA A 244 -20.41 -5.87 12.34
C ALA A 244 -19.99 -7.20 11.68
N ILE A 245 -18.94 -7.86 12.21
CA ILE A 245 -18.47 -9.17 11.70
C ILE A 245 -19.21 -10.32 12.37
N ILE A 246 -19.60 -10.16 13.64
CA ILE A 246 -20.24 -11.22 14.44
C ILE A 246 -21.65 -11.47 13.95
N ALA A 247 -21.86 -12.57 13.22
CA ALA A 247 -23.15 -13.00 12.70
C ALA A 247 -23.87 -13.95 13.68
N ARG A 248 -25.20 -14.05 13.52
CA ARG A 248 -26.08 -14.94 14.29
C ARG A 248 -26.06 -16.38 13.78
N SER A 249 -25.91 -16.53 12.46
CA SER A 249 -25.80 -17.84 11.79
C SER A 249 -24.63 -17.82 10.80
N ALA A 250 -24.24 -19.00 10.31
CA ALA A 250 -23.21 -19.13 9.29
C ALA A 250 -23.61 -18.40 8.00
N GLU A 251 -24.88 -18.49 7.61
CA GLU A 251 -25.43 -17.95 6.38
C GLU A 251 -25.45 -16.41 6.35
N GLU A 252 -25.56 -15.76 7.52
CA GLU A 252 -25.47 -14.31 7.69
C GLU A 252 -24.01 -13.83 7.70
N SER A 253 -23.08 -14.71 7.97
CA SER A 253 -21.65 -14.35 8.09
C SER A 253 -21.05 -13.89 6.77
N LEU A 254 -20.11 -12.95 6.85
CA LEU A 254 -19.28 -12.55 5.72
C LEU A 254 -18.45 -13.71 5.16
N PHE A 255 -18.04 -14.64 6.01
CA PHE A 255 -17.33 -15.87 5.62
C PHE A 255 -18.16 -16.87 4.82
N TRP A 256 -19.48 -16.64 4.74
CA TRP A 256 -20.37 -17.42 3.89
C TRP A 256 -20.39 -16.94 2.43
N GLY A 257 -19.74 -15.81 2.13
CA GLY A 257 -19.64 -15.26 0.77
C GLY A 257 -19.21 -16.27 -0.29
N PRO A 258 -18.13 -17.05 -0.09
CA PRO A 258 -17.72 -18.10 -1.03
C PRO A 258 -18.79 -19.18 -1.26
N ILE A 259 -19.56 -19.52 -0.25
CA ILE A 259 -20.63 -20.56 -0.37
C ILE A 259 -21.80 -20.03 -1.19
N ARG A 260 -22.16 -18.74 -1.06
CA ARG A 260 -23.18 -18.13 -1.92
C ARG A 260 -22.80 -18.13 -3.40
N ASN A 261 -21.51 -18.17 -3.69
CA ASN A 261 -20.94 -18.03 -5.02
C ASN A 261 -20.15 -19.28 -5.46
N LEU A 262 -20.58 -20.48 -5.02
CA LEU A 262 -19.95 -21.74 -5.45
C LEU A 262 -19.95 -21.85 -6.98
N PRO A 263 -18.82 -22.26 -7.61
CA PRO A 263 -18.76 -22.47 -9.05
C PRO A 263 -19.87 -23.38 -9.56
N ALA A 264 -20.52 -23.00 -10.66
CA ALA A 264 -21.68 -23.73 -11.18
C ALA A 264 -21.29 -25.15 -11.63
N ASP A 265 -20.07 -25.32 -12.14
CA ASP A 265 -19.49 -26.56 -12.65
C ASP A 265 -18.86 -27.45 -11.57
N MET A 266 -18.84 -27.01 -10.28
CA MET A 266 -18.35 -27.82 -9.18
C MET A 266 -19.27 -29.04 -8.96
N PRO A 267 -18.70 -30.27 -8.73
CA PRO A 267 -19.46 -31.48 -8.45
C PRO A 267 -20.40 -31.31 -7.26
N GLU A 268 -21.63 -31.80 -7.36
CA GLU A 268 -22.66 -31.61 -6.32
C GLU A 268 -22.24 -32.19 -4.96
N ALA A 269 -21.56 -33.32 -4.96
CA ALA A 269 -21.01 -33.94 -3.73
C ALA A 269 -19.99 -33.02 -3.03
N ASP A 270 -19.17 -32.31 -3.80
CA ASP A 270 -18.22 -31.34 -3.24
C ASP A 270 -18.91 -30.08 -2.73
N LYS A 271 -19.94 -29.59 -3.45
CA LYS A 271 -20.77 -28.46 -2.97
C LYS A 271 -21.40 -28.75 -1.60
N GLN A 272 -22.00 -29.93 -1.45
CA GLN A 272 -22.60 -30.36 -0.19
C GLN A 272 -21.57 -30.50 0.94
N ARG A 273 -20.43 -31.16 0.66
CA ARG A 273 -19.34 -31.32 1.62
C ARG A 273 -18.79 -29.97 2.09
N ILE A 274 -18.44 -29.10 1.14
CA ILE A 274 -17.86 -27.78 1.41
C ILE A 274 -18.87 -26.92 2.19
N THR A 275 -20.14 -26.91 1.78
CA THR A 275 -21.19 -26.17 2.48
C THR A 275 -21.31 -26.60 3.95
N ALA A 276 -21.34 -27.90 4.21
CA ALA A 276 -21.43 -28.44 5.56
C ALA A 276 -20.15 -28.15 6.39
N GLU A 277 -18.98 -28.20 5.78
CA GLU A 277 -17.71 -27.90 6.42
C GLU A 277 -17.61 -26.42 6.81
N TYR A 278 -17.95 -25.50 5.87
CA TYR A 278 -17.94 -24.05 6.12
C TYR A 278 -18.93 -23.66 7.22
N LYS A 279 -20.12 -24.25 7.21
CA LYS A 279 -21.11 -24.00 8.27
C LYS A 279 -20.50 -24.33 9.64
N ARG A 280 -19.95 -25.54 9.81
CA ARG A 280 -19.32 -25.96 11.08
C ARG A 280 -18.13 -25.08 11.45
N MET A 281 -17.25 -24.75 10.50
CA MET A 281 -16.10 -23.88 10.72
C MET A 281 -16.53 -22.50 11.21
N ILE A 282 -17.51 -21.88 10.56
CA ILE A 282 -18.00 -20.53 10.92
C ILE A 282 -18.65 -20.58 12.31
N GLU A 283 -19.58 -21.50 12.55
CA GLU A 283 -20.37 -21.56 13.79
C GLU A 283 -19.55 -21.94 15.02
N PHE A 284 -18.61 -22.90 14.88
CA PHE A 284 -17.93 -23.52 16.02
C PHE A 284 -16.48 -23.10 16.18
N ARG A 285 -15.87 -22.39 15.21
CA ARG A 285 -14.48 -21.95 15.29
C ARG A 285 -14.36 -20.43 15.12
N ILE A 286 -14.84 -19.87 14.00
CA ILE A 286 -14.63 -18.47 13.67
C ILE A 286 -15.47 -17.55 14.58
N MET A 287 -16.79 -17.72 14.61
CA MET A 287 -17.67 -16.85 15.39
C MET A 287 -17.39 -16.87 16.91
N PRO A 288 -17.09 -18.03 17.54
CA PRO A 288 -16.67 -18.04 18.93
C PRO A 288 -15.37 -17.24 19.18
N ALA A 289 -14.38 -17.33 18.28
CA ALA A 289 -13.13 -16.56 18.40
C ALA A 289 -13.37 -15.05 18.31
N TYR A 290 -14.21 -14.61 17.38
CA TYR A 290 -14.62 -13.19 17.29
C TYR A 290 -15.33 -12.69 18.55
N ARG A 291 -16.25 -13.51 19.09
CA ARG A 291 -16.96 -13.16 20.33
C ARG A 291 -16.00 -13.08 21.53
N ALA A 292 -15.04 -14.00 21.63
CA ALA A 292 -14.02 -13.99 22.67
C ALA A 292 -13.13 -12.73 22.59
N LEU A 293 -12.62 -12.41 21.38
CA LEU A 293 -11.84 -11.20 21.16
C LEU A 293 -12.63 -9.93 21.47
N ARG A 294 -13.87 -9.84 21.00
CA ARG A 294 -14.76 -8.71 21.29
C ARG A 294 -15.05 -8.57 22.79
N GLY A 295 -15.32 -9.69 23.48
CA GLY A 295 -15.52 -9.73 24.92
C GLY A 295 -14.31 -9.21 25.67
N PHE A 296 -13.12 -9.71 25.38
CA PHE A 296 -11.86 -9.26 25.97
C PHE A 296 -11.64 -7.76 25.75
N ILE A 297 -11.83 -7.28 24.52
CA ILE A 297 -11.64 -5.84 24.24
C ILE A 297 -12.61 -4.99 25.06
N ALA A 298 -13.86 -5.38 25.16
CA ALA A 298 -14.86 -4.61 25.89
C ALA A 298 -14.65 -4.61 27.42
N THR A 299 -14.23 -5.75 28.00
CA THR A 299 -14.23 -5.93 29.45
C THR A 299 -12.86 -5.75 30.10
N GLU A 300 -11.77 -5.98 29.36
CA GLU A 300 -10.41 -5.90 29.90
C GLU A 300 -9.58 -4.80 29.20
N SER A 301 -9.50 -4.82 27.87
CA SER A 301 -8.58 -3.95 27.13
C SER A 301 -9.02 -2.50 27.14
N LEU A 302 -10.29 -2.20 26.83
CA LEU A 302 -10.81 -0.83 26.75
C LEU A 302 -10.74 -0.08 28.08
N PRO A 303 -11.06 -0.67 29.25
CA PRO A 303 -10.85 -0.04 30.54
C PRO A 303 -9.38 0.26 30.88
N ALA A 304 -8.44 -0.52 30.33
CA ALA A 304 -7.01 -0.35 30.54
C ALA A 304 -6.34 0.58 29.51
N CYS A 305 -7.06 1.05 28.49
CA CYS A 305 -6.54 1.96 27.48
C CYS A 305 -6.15 3.31 28.10
N ARG A 306 -5.14 3.95 27.48
CA ARG A 306 -4.68 5.28 27.90
C ARG A 306 -5.54 6.39 27.30
N ASP A 307 -5.69 7.49 28.02
CA ASP A 307 -6.34 8.71 27.54
C ASP A 307 -5.37 9.59 26.72
N THR A 308 -4.06 9.41 26.92
CA THR A 308 -3.02 10.13 26.18
C THR A 308 -2.96 9.68 24.72
N ALA A 309 -2.68 10.62 23.82
CA ALA A 309 -2.73 10.36 22.38
C ALA A 309 -1.43 9.74 21.82
N GLY A 310 -0.30 10.42 22.00
CA GLY A 310 0.95 10.12 21.29
C GLY A 310 1.75 8.95 21.85
N LEU A 311 2.70 8.45 21.04
CA LEU A 311 3.65 7.40 21.44
C LEU A 311 4.57 7.84 22.57
N ALA A 312 4.92 9.13 22.65
CA ALA A 312 5.78 9.67 23.72
C ALA A 312 5.26 9.37 25.13
N ALA A 313 3.96 9.06 25.28
CA ALA A 313 3.38 8.65 26.56
C ALA A 313 3.68 7.19 26.95
N LEU A 314 4.22 6.37 26.05
CA LEU A 314 4.59 4.98 26.32
C LEU A 314 6.03 4.89 26.86
N PRO A 315 6.38 3.80 27.57
CA PRO A 315 7.77 3.51 27.91
C PRO A 315 8.66 3.53 26.66
N ASN A 316 9.78 4.27 26.71
CA ASN A 316 10.67 4.50 25.58
C ASN A 316 9.99 5.09 24.32
N GLY A 317 8.82 5.72 24.46
CA GLY A 317 7.97 6.14 23.35
C GLY A 317 8.60 7.21 22.45
N ALA A 318 9.44 8.09 23.00
CA ALA A 318 10.16 9.09 22.18
C ALA A 318 11.15 8.46 21.22
N ALA A 319 11.93 7.48 21.66
CA ALA A 319 12.85 6.73 20.80
C ALA A 319 12.08 5.84 19.80
N TRP A 320 10.96 5.27 20.22
CA TRP A 320 10.08 4.52 19.33
C TRP A 320 9.54 5.40 18.20
N TYR A 321 9.01 6.57 18.54
CA TYR A 321 8.51 7.49 17.52
C TYR A 321 9.62 7.98 16.57
N ALA A 322 10.81 8.31 17.09
CA ALA A 322 11.95 8.67 16.25
C ALA A 322 12.33 7.54 15.26
N TYR A 323 12.25 6.29 15.71
CA TYR A 323 12.43 5.13 14.84
C TYR A 323 11.33 5.07 13.76
N ASP A 324 10.04 5.22 14.11
CA ASP A 324 8.93 5.19 13.16
C ASP A 324 9.01 6.30 12.11
N VAL A 325 9.43 7.51 12.53
CA VAL A 325 9.70 8.65 11.63
C VAL A 325 10.79 8.28 10.62
N ARG A 326 11.94 7.78 11.09
CA ARG A 326 13.04 7.37 10.20
C ARG A 326 12.63 6.27 9.24
N GLN A 327 11.82 5.31 9.70
CA GLN A 327 11.31 4.23 8.85
C GLN A 327 10.36 4.73 7.77
N SER A 328 9.46 5.64 8.14
CA SER A 328 8.44 6.15 7.22
C SER A 328 9.01 7.14 6.22
N THR A 329 9.95 7.99 6.65
CA THR A 329 10.52 9.05 5.81
C THR A 329 11.81 8.66 5.09
N THR A 330 12.48 7.58 5.54
CA THR A 330 13.81 7.18 5.04
C THR A 330 14.81 8.35 5.01
N SER A 331 14.77 9.20 6.06
CA SER A 331 15.62 10.38 6.24
C SER A 331 16.06 10.52 7.70
N ASP A 332 17.13 11.30 7.93
CA ASP A 332 17.64 11.60 9.27
C ASP A 332 16.96 12.81 9.93
N LEU A 333 15.87 13.32 9.35
CA LEU A 333 15.12 14.43 9.92
C LEU A 333 14.51 14.05 11.28
N THR A 334 14.74 14.91 12.27
CA THR A 334 14.13 14.75 13.59
C THR A 334 12.67 15.15 13.59
N PRO A 335 11.83 14.63 14.51
CA PRO A 335 10.44 15.08 14.66
C PRO A 335 10.29 16.59 14.80
N ALA A 336 11.21 17.27 15.51
CA ALA A 336 11.19 18.73 15.68
C ALA A 336 11.45 19.47 14.37
N GLN A 337 12.41 19.02 13.56
CA GLN A 337 12.68 19.59 12.22
C GLN A 337 11.47 19.40 11.30
N ILE A 338 10.86 18.22 11.30
CA ILE A 338 9.67 17.93 10.49
C ILE A 338 8.49 18.81 10.93
N HIS A 339 8.29 18.97 12.24
CA HIS A 339 7.24 19.85 12.78
C HIS A 339 7.39 21.29 12.28
N GLN A 340 8.61 21.86 12.43
CA GLN A 340 8.89 23.23 11.98
C GLN A 340 8.68 23.38 10.47
N THR A 341 9.19 22.42 9.69
CA THR A 341 8.96 22.37 8.23
C THR A 341 7.46 22.37 7.91
N GLY A 342 6.68 21.61 8.68
CA GLY A 342 5.22 21.58 8.54
C GLY A 342 4.57 22.94 8.77
N LEU A 343 4.96 23.65 9.83
CA LEU A 343 4.46 25.00 10.15
C LEU A 343 4.78 25.99 9.04
N ASP A 344 6.03 25.98 8.54
CA ASP A 344 6.48 26.88 7.47
C ASP A 344 5.72 26.62 6.17
N GLU A 345 5.53 25.35 5.79
CA GLU A 345 4.79 24.98 4.59
C GLU A 345 3.29 25.29 4.69
N VAL A 346 2.67 25.12 5.86
CA VAL A 346 1.28 25.52 6.10
C VAL A 346 1.12 27.02 5.87
N ALA A 347 2.00 27.83 6.45
CA ALA A 347 1.96 29.28 6.29
C ALA A 347 2.15 29.70 4.81
N ARG A 348 3.12 29.10 4.12
CA ARG A 348 3.39 29.37 2.70
C ARG A 348 2.17 29.04 1.83
N LEU A 349 1.59 27.85 1.99
CA LEU A 349 0.45 27.39 1.19
C LEU A 349 -0.83 28.21 1.47
N GLN A 350 -1.06 28.62 2.73
CA GLN A 350 -2.17 29.53 3.06
C GLN A 350 -2.00 30.88 2.36
N GLY A 351 -0.76 31.39 2.25
CA GLY A 351 -0.47 32.60 1.46
C GLY A 351 -0.82 32.42 -0.02
N GLU A 352 -0.49 31.27 -0.62
CA GLU A 352 -0.86 30.97 -2.01
C GLU A 352 -2.38 30.85 -2.20
N ILE A 353 -3.08 30.18 -1.27
CA ILE A 353 -4.55 30.09 -1.30
C ILE A 353 -5.20 31.48 -1.18
N GLN A 354 -4.64 32.39 -0.36
CA GLN A 354 -5.10 33.78 -0.31
C GLN A 354 -4.94 34.48 -1.65
N ASN A 355 -3.85 34.22 -2.38
CA ASN A 355 -3.66 34.80 -3.73
C ASN A 355 -4.69 34.26 -4.71
N VAL A 356 -5.04 32.96 -4.65
CA VAL A 356 -6.15 32.39 -5.44
C VAL A 356 -7.46 33.09 -5.10
N ALA A 357 -7.78 33.27 -3.81
CA ALA A 357 -9.00 33.95 -3.39
C ALA A 357 -9.08 35.38 -3.93
N LYS A 358 -7.96 36.11 -3.95
CA LYS A 358 -7.86 37.46 -4.58
C LYS A 358 -8.08 37.39 -6.10
N GLN A 359 -7.45 36.41 -6.77
CA GLN A 359 -7.57 36.23 -8.22
C GLN A 359 -9.03 35.99 -8.66
N VAL A 360 -9.78 35.18 -7.88
CA VAL A 360 -11.21 34.93 -8.14
C VAL A 360 -12.12 36.02 -7.57
N LYS A 361 -11.55 37.12 -7.07
CA LYS A 361 -12.27 38.26 -6.48
C LYS A 361 -13.20 37.88 -5.32
N PHE A 362 -12.83 36.86 -4.54
CA PHE A 362 -13.58 36.47 -3.36
C PHE A 362 -13.46 37.52 -2.26
N ARG A 363 -14.59 37.87 -1.65
CA ARG A 363 -14.63 38.85 -0.54
C ARG A 363 -14.80 38.14 0.78
N GLY A 364 -13.71 37.98 1.54
CA GLY A 364 -13.72 37.34 2.83
C GLY A 364 -12.32 36.88 3.28
N ASN A 365 -12.24 36.31 4.47
CA ASN A 365 -11.01 35.71 4.99
C ASN A 365 -10.91 34.23 4.54
N LEU A 366 -9.79 33.56 4.82
CA LEU A 366 -9.54 32.17 4.46
C LEU A 366 -10.63 31.19 4.93
N PRO A 367 -11.10 31.21 6.20
CA PRO A 367 -12.18 30.33 6.63
C PRO A 367 -13.47 30.47 5.80
N LYS A 368 -13.83 31.71 5.41
CA LYS A 368 -14.97 31.94 4.52
C LYS A 368 -14.71 31.43 3.11
N PHE A 369 -13.47 31.54 2.63
CA PHE A 369 -13.09 30.99 1.34
C PHE A 369 -13.13 29.46 1.34
N TYR A 370 -12.60 28.82 2.38
CA TYR A 370 -12.70 27.37 2.54
C TYR A 370 -14.16 26.88 2.53
N LYS A 371 -15.02 27.56 3.30
CA LYS A 371 -16.46 27.23 3.31
C LYS A 371 -17.10 27.42 1.94
N PHE A 372 -16.77 28.50 1.22
CA PHE A 372 -17.24 28.70 -0.14
C PHE A 372 -16.82 27.56 -1.06
N MET A 373 -15.54 27.16 -1.04
CA MET A 373 -15.02 26.09 -1.87
C MET A 373 -15.66 24.73 -1.57
N GLN A 374 -16.07 24.48 -0.31
CA GLN A 374 -16.76 23.26 0.10
C GLN A 374 -18.24 23.23 -0.29
N THR A 375 -18.92 24.38 -0.27
CA THR A 375 -20.40 24.41 -0.28
C THR A 375 -21.02 24.98 -1.55
N ASP A 376 -20.23 25.61 -2.42
CA ASP A 376 -20.79 26.20 -3.65
C ASP A 376 -21.14 25.09 -4.65
N LYS A 377 -22.40 25.12 -5.10
CA LYS A 377 -22.96 24.09 -5.99
C LYS A 377 -22.27 23.98 -7.34
N ARG A 378 -21.51 25.02 -7.78
CA ARG A 378 -20.75 24.98 -9.04
C ARG A 378 -19.67 23.89 -9.03
N PHE A 379 -19.20 23.51 -7.85
CA PHE A 379 -18.15 22.50 -7.68
C PHE A 379 -18.68 21.07 -7.52
N VAL A 380 -19.98 20.87 -7.46
CA VAL A 380 -20.59 19.54 -7.26
C VAL A 380 -20.85 18.89 -8.62
N PHE A 381 -20.51 17.62 -8.77
CA PHE A 381 -20.92 16.80 -9.90
C PHE A 381 -22.40 16.42 -9.79
N ARG A 382 -23.08 16.37 -10.93
CA ARG A 382 -24.53 16.08 -10.99
C ARG A 382 -24.86 14.60 -11.02
N SER A 383 -23.88 13.79 -11.47
CA SER A 383 -24.06 12.34 -11.58
C SER A 383 -22.70 11.62 -11.47
N GLU A 384 -22.74 10.33 -11.17
CA GLU A 384 -21.61 9.42 -11.21
C GLU A 384 -20.94 9.41 -12.59
N SER A 385 -21.74 9.34 -13.67
CA SER A 385 -21.23 9.35 -15.04
C SER A 385 -20.43 10.63 -15.32
N GLU A 386 -20.94 11.80 -14.93
CA GLU A 386 -20.26 13.07 -15.13
C GLU A 386 -18.89 13.09 -14.41
N LEU A 387 -18.82 12.57 -13.19
CA LEU A 387 -17.57 12.46 -12.43
C LEU A 387 -16.58 11.53 -13.12
N LEU A 388 -16.99 10.34 -13.52
CA LEU A 388 -16.13 9.36 -14.20
C LEU A 388 -15.64 9.87 -15.57
N ASP A 389 -16.53 10.51 -16.34
CA ASP A 389 -16.19 11.06 -17.66
C ASP A 389 -15.22 12.25 -17.55
N ALA A 390 -15.32 13.05 -16.47
CA ALA A 390 -14.33 14.09 -16.18
C ALA A 390 -12.92 13.49 -15.98
N TYR A 391 -12.77 12.39 -15.24
CA TYR A 391 -11.49 11.73 -15.06
C TYR A 391 -10.98 11.06 -16.34
N ARG A 392 -11.84 10.43 -17.15
CA ARG A 392 -11.46 9.87 -18.47
C ARG A 392 -10.98 10.96 -19.43
N GLY A 393 -11.64 12.13 -19.40
CA GLY A 393 -11.21 13.31 -20.16
C GLY A 393 -9.85 13.85 -19.69
N LEU A 394 -9.60 13.88 -18.36
CA LEU A 394 -8.30 14.22 -17.78
C LEU A 394 -7.22 13.24 -18.24
N GLN A 395 -7.49 11.95 -18.18
CA GLN A 395 -6.56 10.90 -18.62
C GLN A 395 -6.07 11.17 -20.04
N SER A 396 -6.98 11.43 -20.98
CA SER A 396 -6.63 11.69 -22.38
C SER A 396 -5.77 12.96 -22.55
N ARG A 397 -6.11 14.04 -21.83
CA ARG A 397 -5.35 15.32 -21.87
C ARG A 397 -3.94 15.15 -21.30
N VAL A 398 -3.81 14.49 -20.15
CA VAL A 398 -2.53 14.28 -19.48
C VAL A 398 -1.64 13.34 -20.30
N GLN A 399 -2.16 12.24 -20.81
CA GLN A 399 -1.40 11.31 -21.65
C GLN A 399 -0.77 12.00 -22.87
N ALA A 400 -1.46 12.95 -23.49
CA ALA A 400 -0.92 13.75 -24.60
C ALA A 400 0.20 14.70 -24.17
N ALA A 401 0.22 15.14 -22.90
CA ALA A 401 1.20 16.09 -22.37
C ALA A 401 2.44 15.41 -21.76
N VAL A 402 2.32 14.18 -21.27
CA VAL A 402 3.38 13.41 -20.59
C VAL A 402 4.72 13.39 -21.34
N PRO A 403 4.78 13.23 -22.68
CA PRO A 403 6.06 13.21 -23.42
C PRO A 403 6.87 14.51 -23.31
N ARG A 404 6.28 15.60 -22.84
CA ARG A 404 7.01 16.87 -22.59
C ARG A 404 7.95 16.77 -21.39
N LEU A 405 7.56 15.97 -20.38
CA LEU A 405 8.27 15.84 -19.11
C LEU A 405 8.92 14.47 -18.90
N PHE A 406 8.53 13.47 -19.68
CA PHE A 406 8.97 12.07 -19.49
C PHE A 406 9.43 11.46 -20.79
N ALA A 407 10.60 10.79 -20.74
CA ALA A 407 11.15 10.07 -21.89
C ALA A 407 10.60 8.62 -21.99
N THR A 408 10.33 7.99 -20.85
CA THR A 408 9.87 6.60 -20.79
C THR A 408 8.41 6.48 -21.23
N GLN A 409 8.16 5.54 -22.13
CA GLN A 409 6.82 5.22 -22.66
C GLN A 409 6.53 3.74 -22.42
N GLY A 410 5.31 3.30 -22.76
CA GLY A 410 4.94 1.88 -22.68
C GLY A 410 4.53 1.42 -21.27
N ILE A 411 4.06 2.33 -20.43
CA ILE A 411 3.39 1.94 -19.18
C ILE A 411 2.11 1.15 -19.49
N PRO A 412 1.69 0.23 -18.60
CA PRO A 412 0.43 -0.49 -18.75
C PRO A 412 -0.77 0.42 -18.97
N ALA A 413 -1.88 -0.11 -19.49
CA ALA A 413 -3.12 0.65 -19.58
C ALA A 413 -3.66 1.03 -18.18
N LEU A 414 -4.30 2.19 -18.09
CA LEU A 414 -5.03 2.64 -16.91
C LEU A 414 -6.53 2.62 -17.21
N ASP A 415 -7.31 2.02 -16.31
CA ASP A 415 -8.75 2.06 -16.37
C ASP A 415 -9.31 2.91 -15.22
N VAL A 416 -10.36 3.69 -15.48
CA VAL A 416 -11.05 4.53 -14.49
C VAL A 416 -12.38 3.89 -14.14
N ARG A 417 -12.50 3.40 -12.90
CA ARG A 417 -13.69 2.66 -12.41
C ARG A 417 -14.28 3.30 -11.15
N PRO A 418 -15.59 3.19 -10.94
CA PRO A 418 -16.16 3.53 -9.64
C PRO A 418 -15.70 2.53 -8.59
N VAL A 419 -15.56 2.99 -7.34
CA VAL A 419 -15.45 2.10 -6.18
C VAL A 419 -16.75 1.30 -6.06
N GLU A 420 -16.65 0.01 -5.78
CA GLU A 420 -17.83 -0.85 -5.63
C GLU A 420 -18.73 -0.36 -4.48
N PRO A 421 -20.06 -0.40 -4.64
CA PRO A 421 -21.02 0.19 -3.69
C PRO A 421 -20.81 -0.23 -2.23
N GLN A 422 -20.44 -1.50 -2.01
CA GLN A 422 -20.20 -2.04 -0.66
C GLN A 422 -18.94 -1.49 0.00
N ARG A 423 -18.00 -0.92 -0.77
CA ARG A 423 -16.75 -0.32 -0.31
C ARG A 423 -16.81 1.21 -0.24
N ALA A 424 -17.73 1.81 -0.98
CA ALA A 424 -17.71 3.23 -1.29
C ALA A 424 -17.86 4.15 -0.06
N GLN A 425 -18.62 3.72 0.96
CA GLN A 425 -18.86 4.55 2.15
C GLN A 425 -17.58 4.84 2.94
N ALA A 426 -16.61 3.93 2.93
CA ALA A 426 -15.36 4.05 3.68
C ALA A 426 -14.15 4.30 2.79
N ALA A 427 -14.31 4.30 1.48
CA ALA A 427 -13.22 4.54 0.56
C ALA A 427 -12.86 6.03 0.50
N ALA A 428 -11.57 6.32 0.31
CA ALA A 428 -11.08 7.66 -0.04
C ALA A 428 -11.71 8.17 -1.35
N SER A 429 -11.53 9.45 -1.68
CA SER A 429 -11.99 10.07 -2.93
C SER A 429 -11.48 9.33 -4.17
N GLY A 430 -10.24 8.85 -4.12
CA GLY A 430 -9.61 8.03 -5.13
C GLY A 430 -8.60 7.05 -4.54
N SER A 431 -8.29 6.00 -5.28
CA SER A 431 -7.22 5.06 -4.95
C SER A 431 -6.73 4.34 -6.21
N TYR A 432 -5.47 3.93 -6.19
CA TYR A 432 -4.87 3.23 -7.31
C TYR A 432 -4.62 1.75 -6.99
N MET A 433 -4.97 0.88 -7.93
CA MET A 433 -4.62 -0.54 -7.92
C MET A 433 -3.64 -0.86 -9.06
N ARG A 434 -2.53 -1.51 -8.71
CA ARG A 434 -1.49 -1.91 -9.67
C ARG A 434 -2.03 -2.91 -10.70
N PRO A 435 -1.49 -2.90 -11.95
CA PRO A 435 -1.79 -3.94 -12.92
C PRO A 435 -1.34 -5.31 -12.40
N ASN A 436 -2.10 -6.35 -12.74
CA ASN A 436 -1.70 -7.72 -12.46
C ASN A 436 -1.01 -8.32 -13.70
N PRO A 437 0.29 -8.61 -13.64
CA PRO A 437 1.02 -9.15 -14.79
C PRO A 437 0.64 -10.59 -15.17
N HIS A 438 -0.08 -11.32 -14.31
CA HIS A 438 -0.44 -12.72 -14.53
C HIS A 438 -1.72 -12.89 -15.35
N ASP A 439 -2.62 -11.91 -15.37
CA ASP A 439 -3.92 -11.97 -16.05
C ASP A 439 -4.20 -10.79 -16.99
N ASN A 440 -3.18 -9.95 -17.26
CA ASN A 440 -3.28 -8.73 -18.06
C ASN A 440 -4.32 -7.72 -17.56
N THR A 441 -4.69 -7.76 -16.28
CA THR A 441 -5.55 -6.74 -15.68
C THR A 441 -4.83 -5.38 -15.74
N PRO A 442 -5.45 -4.32 -16.28
CA PRO A 442 -4.84 -2.98 -16.30
C PRO A 442 -4.66 -2.42 -14.90
N GLY A 443 -3.87 -1.37 -14.76
CA GLY A 443 -3.92 -0.54 -13.56
C GLY A 443 -5.31 0.07 -13.43
N ILE A 444 -5.83 0.20 -12.22
CA ILE A 444 -7.17 0.75 -12.00
C ILE A 444 -7.08 1.96 -11.08
N PHE A 445 -7.57 3.09 -11.57
CA PHE A 445 -7.88 4.24 -10.75
C PHE A 445 -9.33 4.12 -10.28
N TYR A 446 -9.54 3.77 -9.02
CA TYR A 446 -10.85 3.73 -8.40
C TYR A 446 -11.26 5.13 -7.96
N VAL A 447 -12.44 5.57 -8.42
CA VAL A 447 -13.06 6.85 -8.05
C VAL A 447 -14.25 6.57 -7.14
N ASN A 448 -14.28 7.19 -5.97
CA ASN A 448 -15.41 7.05 -5.07
C ASN A 448 -16.57 7.93 -5.54
N THR A 449 -17.60 7.31 -6.10
CA THR A 449 -18.78 7.99 -6.64
C THR A 449 -19.93 8.13 -5.63
N SER A 450 -19.77 7.59 -4.42
CA SER A 450 -20.71 7.83 -3.33
C SER A 450 -20.58 9.27 -2.82
N ASN A 451 -21.67 9.87 -2.35
CA ASN A 451 -21.66 11.21 -1.77
C ASN A 451 -21.00 12.27 -2.69
N LEU A 452 -21.55 12.51 -3.88
CA LEU A 452 -21.02 13.47 -4.86
C LEU A 452 -20.71 14.88 -4.30
N PRO A 453 -21.47 15.44 -3.32
CA PRO A 453 -21.11 16.70 -2.67
C PRO A 453 -19.73 16.69 -2.00
N ALA A 454 -19.24 15.55 -1.57
CA ALA A 454 -17.89 15.40 -1.00
C ALA A 454 -16.81 15.14 -2.07
N ARG A 455 -17.13 15.23 -3.34
CA ARG A 455 -16.22 15.01 -4.49
C ARG A 455 -16.19 16.28 -5.36
N PRO A 456 -15.55 17.34 -4.90
CA PRO A 456 -15.60 18.62 -5.61
C PRO A 456 -14.80 18.58 -6.92
N ARG A 457 -15.28 19.28 -7.94
CA ARG A 457 -14.64 19.36 -9.25
C ARG A 457 -13.20 19.84 -9.20
N TRP A 458 -12.90 20.77 -8.30
CA TRP A 458 -11.58 21.35 -8.15
C TRP A 458 -10.51 20.38 -7.64
N GLU A 459 -10.90 19.25 -7.01
CA GLU A 459 -9.96 18.22 -6.57
C GLU A 459 -9.44 17.36 -7.74
N GLY A 460 -10.22 17.25 -8.82
CA GLY A 460 -10.05 16.24 -9.85
C GLY A 460 -8.70 16.23 -10.54
N GLU A 461 -8.15 17.39 -10.92
CA GLU A 461 -6.86 17.45 -11.62
C GLU A 461 -5.70 16.97 -10.72
N SER A 462 -5.69 17.41 -9.46
CA SER A 462 -4.65 17.02 -8.49
C SER A 462 -4.73 15.53 -8.15
N LEU A 463 -5.93 15.02 -7.84
CA LEU A 463 -6.14 13.60 -7.51
C LEU A 463 -5.77 12.69 -8.68
N PHE A 464 -6.12 13.06 -9.92
CA PHE A 464 -5.74 12.27 -11.09
C PHE A 464 -4.21 12.22 -11.30
N LEU A 465 -3.52 13.35 -11.09
CA LEU A 465 -2.05 13.38 -11.18
C LEU A 465 -1.39 12.51 -10.10
N HIS A 466 -1.99 12.39 -8.92
CA HIS A 466 -1.51 11.56 -7.83
C HIS A 466 -1.69 10.06 -8.12
N GLU A 467 -2.93 9.63 -8.40
CA GLU A 467 -3.28 8.21 -8.54
C GLU A 467 -2.97 7.66 -9.94
N GLY A 468 -3.12 8.49 -10.96
CA GLY A 468 -2.95 8.13 -12.35
C GLY A 468 -1.57 8.45 -12.91
N VAL A 469 -1.55 9.24 -13.98
CA VAL A 469 -0.35 9.63 -14.73
C VAL A 469 -0.06 11.10 -14.48
N PRO A 470 1.18 11.47 -14.11
CA PRO A 470 2.38 10.67 -13.98
C PRO A 470 2.64 10.12 -12.55
N GLY A 471 1.65 10.07 -11.67
CA GLY A 471 1.76 9.64 -10.28
C GLY A 471 1.92 8.12 -10.09
N HIS A 472 1.10 7.56 -9.21
CA HIS A 472 1.23 6.15 -8.79
C HIS A 472 1.18 5.16 -9.95
N HIS A 473 0.23 5.32 -10.89
CA HIS A 473 0.12 4.41 -12.02
C HIS A 473 1.41 4.41 -12.89
N TYR A 474 1.95 5.59 -13.17
CA TYR A 474 3.17 5.70 -13.95
C TYR A 474 4.38 5.10 -13.22
N GLN A 475 4.62 5.50 -11.98
CA GLN A 475 5.79 5.08 -11.18
C GLN A 475 5.76 3.57 -10.89
N LEU A 476 4.63 3.05 -10.39
CA LEU A 476 4.50 1.65 -9.99
C LEU A 476 4.39 0.73 -11.20
N GLY A 477 3.76 1.20 -12.28
CA GLY A 477 3.71 0.49 -13.55
C GLY A 477 5.10 0.31 -14.18
N LEU A 478 5.94 1.35 -14.16
CA LEU A 478 7.35 1.25 -14.56
C LEU A 478 8.12 0.27 -13.70
N GLN A 479 8.01 0.38 -12.37
CA GLN A 479 8.74 -0.50 -11.45
C GLN A 479 8.43 -1.98 -11.68
N GLN A 480 7.17 -2.32 -11.96
CA GLN A 480 6.78 -3.71 -12.26
C GLN A 480 7.40 -4.25 -13.54
N GLN A 481 7.73 -3.39 -14.51
CA GLN A 481 8.37 -3.77 -15.77
C GLN A 481 9.89 -3.95 -15.65
N LEU A 482 10.51 -3.53 -14.54
CA LEU A 482 11.93 -3.71 -14.30
C LEU A 482 12.23 -5.17 -13.91
N THR A 483 12.19 -6.07 -14.92
CA THR A 483 12.34 -7.53 -14.71
C THR A 483 13.70 -7.93 -14.18
N ASP A 484 14.73 -7.12 -14.39
CA ASP A 484 16.09 -7.35 -13.91
C ASP A 484 16.27 -6.99 -12.42
N LEU A 485 15.28 -6.30 -11.81
CA LEU A 485 15.30 -6.05 -10.38
C LEU A 485 15.00 -7.32 -9.59
N PRO A 486 15.70 -7.56 -8.47
CA PRO A 486 15.31 -8.59 -7.52
C PRO A 486 13.86 -8.45 -7.10
N LYS A 487 13.15 -9.55 -6.91
CA LYS A 487 11.70 -9.55 -6.59
C LYS A 487 11.37 -8.70 -5.36
N PHE A 488 12.22 -8.68 -4.33
CA PHE A 488 12.00 -7.87 -3.13
C PHE A 488 12.00 -6.36 -3.43
N ARG A 489 12.72 -5.90 -4.47
CA ARG A 489 12.70 -4.54 -4.99
C ARG A 489 11.52 -4.29 -5.92
N ARG A 490 11.28 -5.23 -6.85
CA ARG A 490 10.24 -5.12 -7.88
C ARG A 490 8.84 -5.05 -7.28
N PHE A 491 8.57 -5.84 -6.25
CA PHE A 491 7.27 -5.92 -5.55
C PHE A 491 7.24 -5.19 -4.21
N GLY A 492 8.36 -4.73 -3.72
CA GLY A 492 8.49 -3.87 -2.55
C GLY A 492 8.34 -2.39 -2.87
N GLY A 493 8.74 -1.55 -1.94
CA GLY A 493 8.79 -0.11 -2.14
C GLY A 493 8.96 0.68 -0.85
N GLU A 494 9.42 1.92 -0.97
CA GLU A 494 9.59 2.87 0.10
C GLU A 494 8.43 3.86 0.10
N THR A 495 7.71 3.95 1.21
CA THR A 495 6.51 4.79 1.31
C THR A 495 6.82 6.25 0.98
N ALA A 496 7.93 6.80 1.50
CA ALA A 496 8.33 8.18 1.22
C ALA A 496 8.66 8.43 -0.25
N PHE A 497 9.19 7.44 -0.96
CA PHE A 497 9.42 7.56 -2.40
C PHE A 497 8.09 7.51 -3.17
N ILE A 498 7.22 6.54 -2.86
CA ILE A 498 5.97 6.29 -3.59
C ILE A 498 5.01 7.46 -3.39
N GLU A 499 4.74 7.84 -2.14
CA GLU A 499 3.82 8.93 -1.81
C GLU A 499 4.41 10.31 -2.16
N GLY A 500 5.73 10.45 -1.93
CA GLY A 500 6.46 11.64 -2.34
C GLY A 500 6.44 11.87 -3.84
N TRP A 501 6.55 10.80 -4.64
CA TRP A 501 6.39 10.88 -6.08
C TRP A 501 4.96 11.27 -6.49
N GLY A 502 3.94 10.70 -5.85
CA GLY A 502 2.54 11.07 -6.08
C GLY A 502 2.29 12.57 -5.89
N LEU A 503 2.78 13.13 -4.77
CA LEU A 503 2.69 14.57 -4.49
C LEU A 503 3.54 15.43 -5.44
N TYR A 504 4.74 14.98 -5.77
CA TYR A 504 5.58 15.64 -6.76
C TYR A 504 4.89 15.67 -8.13
N ALA A 505 4.22 14.59 -8.52
CA ALA A 505 3.44 14.52 -9.75
C ALA A 505 2.29 15.55 -9.77
N GLU A 506 1.61 15.77 -8.63
CA GLU A 506 0.62 16.84 -8.49
C GLU A 506 1.21 18.22 -8.80
N SER A 507 2.45 18.50 -8.35
CA SER A 507 3.12 19.77 -8.58
C SER A 507 3.43 20.05 -10.06
N LEU A 508 3.52 19.02 -10.90
CA LEU A 508 3.78 19.13 -12.34
C LEU A 508 2.56 19.60 -13.16
N GLY A 509 1.40 19.75 -12.52
CA GLY A 509 0.15 20.04 -13.23
C GLY A 509 0.24 21.25 -14.18
N ARG A 510 0.87 22.35 -13.78
CA ARG A 510 1.04 23.51 -14.68
C ARG A 510 1.90 23.20 -15.91
N GLU A 511 2.97 22.45 -15.74
CA GLU A 511 3.86 22.03 -16.84
C GLU A 511 3.14 21.07 -17.80
N LEU A 512 2.17 20.32 -17.30
CA LEU A 512 1.30 19.43 -18.08
C LEU A 512 0.08 20.16 -18.68
N GLY A 513 -0.07 21.48 -18.47
CA GLY A 513 -1.18 22.27 -19.00
C GLY A 513 -2.47 22.18 -18.19
N LEU A 514 -2.40 21.73 -16.95
CA LEU A 514 -3.48 21.73 -15.98
C LEU A 514 -3.43 22.97 -15.07
N TYR A 515 -4.37 23.10 -14.13
CA TYR A 515 -4.48 24.22 -13.19
C TYR A 515 -4.64 25.61 -13.86
N GLN A 516 -5.23 25.62 -15.05
CA GLN A 516 -5.53 26.88 -15.76
C GLN A 516 -6.69 27.63 -15.09
N ASP A 517 -7.66 26.87 -14.56
CA ASP A 517 -8.70 27.42 -13.69
C ASP A 517 -8.11 27.63 -12.28
N PRO A 518 -8.19 28.84 -11.70
CA PRO A 518 -7.75 29.11 -10.33
C PRO A 518 -8.39 28.18 -9.29
N TYR A 519 -9.60 27.70 -9.52
CA TYR A 519 -10.25 26.76 -8.61
C TYR A 519 -9.61 25.35 -8.65
N ASN A 520 -9.16 24.89 -9.83
CA ASN A 520 -8.40 23.63 -9.90
C ASN A 520 -7.00 23.78 -9.29
N TYR A 521 -6.37 24.94 -9.42
CA TYR A 521 -5.12 25.24 -8.71
C TYR A 521 -5.32 25.28 -7.19
N TYR A 522 -6.44 25.84 -6.71
CA TYR A 522 -6.82 25.71 -5.30
C TYR A 522 -6.88 24.24 -4.86
N GLY A 523 -7.43 23.34 -5.68
CA GLY A 523 -7.50 21.91 -5.38
C GLY A 523 -6.12 21.30 -5.10
N TYR A 524 -5.13 21.61 -5.94
CA TYR A 524 -3.73 21.24 -5.71
C TYR A 524 -3.20 21.82 -4.40
N LEU A 525 -3.40 23.13 -4.16
CA LEU A 525 -2.92 23.78 -2.93
C LEU A 525 -3.58 23.19 -1.67
N GLN A 526 -4.87 22.86 -1.73
CA GLN A 526 -5.59 22.24 -0.62
C GLN A 526 -5.05 20.84 -0.31
N ASN A 527 -4.73 20.05 -1.33
CA ASN A 527 -4.10 18.75 -1.17
C ASN A 527 -2.68 18.87 -0.58
N ALA A 528 -1.86 19.78 -1.09
CA ALA A 528 -0.53 20.07 -0.56
C ALA A 528 -0.60 20.57 0.90
N LEU A 529 -1.58 21.40 1.23
CA LEU A 529 -1.82 21.92 2.57
C LEU A 529 -2.16 20.81 3.55
N LEU A 530 -3.05 19.89 3.20
CA LEU A 530 -3.38 18.75 4.05
C LEU A 530 -2.14 17.91 4.36
N ARG A 531 -1.26 17.66 3.36
CA ARG A 531 -0.03 16.88 3.56
C ARG A 531 1.01 17.65 4.39
N SER A 532 1.00 18.99 4.35
CA SER A 532 1.84 19.82 5.23
C SER A 532 1.30 19.83 6.68
N ILE A 533 -0.01 19.88 6.86
CA ILE A 533 -0.68 19.75 8.15
C ILE A 533 -0.35 18.41 8.81
N ARG A 534 -0.23 17.33 8.03
CA ARG A 534 0.20 16.01 8.53
C ARG A 534 1.55 16.08 9.24
N LEU A 535 2.51 16.86 8.73
CA LEU A 535 3.82 17.04 9.38
C LEU A 535 3.67 17.64 10.78
N VAL A 536 2.78 18.62 10.93
CA VAL A 536 2.53 19.30 12.20
C VAL A 536 1.78 18.42 13.19
N VAL A 537 0.70 17.79 12.72
CA VAL A 537 -0.22 17.04 13.58
C VAL A 537 0.37 15.74 14.07
N ASP A 538 1.00 14.95 13.19
CA ASP A 538 1.63 13.66 13.57
C ASP A 538 2.75 13.89 14.60
N THR A 539 3.65 14.85 14.33
CA THR A 539 4.72 15.20 15.26
C THR A 539 4.19 15.87 16.54
N GLY A 540 3.14 16.68 16.43
CA GLY A 540 2.46 17.29 17.58
C GLY A 540 1.90 16.23 18.53
N LEU A 541 1.21 15.23 17.99
CA LEU A 541 0.68 14.11 18.76
C LEU A 541 1.78 13.27 19.42
N HIS A 542 2.76 12.83 18.62
CA HIS A 542 3.69 11.77 19.03
C HIS A 542 4.97 12.28 19.70
N SER A 543 5.35 13.56 19.55
CA SER A 543 6.55 14.12 20.16
C SER A 543 6.32 15.36 21.04
N GLN A 544 5.22 16.11 20.84
CA GLN A 544 4.96 17.34 21.60
C GLN A 544 3.81 17.22 22.60
N GLY A 545 3.22 16.03 22.76
CA GLY A 545 2.18 15.76 23.74
C GLY A 545 0.82 16.38 23.42
N TRP A 546 0.53 16.69 22.16
CA TRP A 546 -0.78 17.19 21.77
C TRP A 546 -1.86 16.15 22.10
N THR A 547 -2.98 16.66 22.57
CA THR A 547 -4.20 15.84 22.69
C THR A 547 -4.83 15.61 21.33
N ARG A 548 -5.65 14.56 21.21
CA ARG A 548 -6.46 14.31 20.01
C ARG A 548 -7.31 15.52 19.63
N ALA A 549 -7.90 16.21 20.61
CA ALA A 549 -8.72 17.40 20.37
C ALA A 549 -7.89 18.56 19.77
N GLN A 550 -6.70 18.84 20.33
CA GLN A 550 -5.81 19.88 19.78
C GLN A 550 -5.40 19.58 18.34
N ALA A 551 -5.14 18.32 18.01
CA ALA A 551 -4.81 17.88 16.66
C ALA A 551 -5.97 18.12 15.69
N ILE A 552 -7.20 17.74 16.06
CA ILE A 552 -8.41 17.98 15.26
C ILE A 552 -8.65 19.48 15.09
N ASP A 553 -8.57 20.26 16.15
CA ASP A 553 -8.78 21.71 16.11
C ASP A 553 -7.74 22.41 15.21
N TYR A 554 -6.47 21.97 15.26
CA TYR A 554 -5.45 22.49 14.34
C TYR A 554 -5.80 22.24 12.88
N MET A 555 -6.28 21.03 12.52
CA MET A 555 -6.71 20.71 11.17
C MET A 555 -7.88 21.58 10.71
N LEU A 556 -8.90 21.75 11.56
CA LEU A 556 -10.09 22.55 11.27
C LEU A 556 -9.79 24.04 11.11
N GLN A 557 -8.84 24.58 11.89
CA GLN A 557 -8.45 25.97 11.81
C GLN A 557 -7.60 26.30 10.58
N ASN A 558 -6.84 25.32 10.09
CA ASN A 558 -5.82 25.57 9.07
C ASN A 558 -6.18 25.04 7.66
N SER A 559 -7.29 24.35 7.49
CA SER A 559 -7.68 23.78 6.19
C SER A 559 -9.21 23.72 6.00
N ALA A 560 -9.60 23.28 4.81
CA ALA A 560 -11.00 23.06 4.44
C ALA A 560 -11.51 21.65 4.76
N VAL A 561 -10.89 20.90 5.67
CA VAL A 561 -11.36 19.56 6.04
C VAL A 561 -12.64 19.63 6.88
N THR A 562 -13.51 18.63 6.73
CA THR A 562 -14.67 18.47 7.63
C THR A 562 -14.21 17.97 9.00
N ARG A 563 -15.05 18.09 10.02
CA ARG A 563 -14.75 17.53 11.35
C ARG A 563 -14.60 16.01 11.29
N GLU A 564 -15.46 15.33 10.55
CA GLU A 564 -15.41 13.88 10.35
C GLU A 564 -14.10 13.44 9.70
N ASP A 565 -13.66 14.14 8.65
CA ASP A 565 -12.38 13.86 7.99
C ASP A 565 -11.18 14.15 8.91
N ALA A 566 -11.22 15.26 9.68
CA ALA A 566 -10.17 15.58 10.63
C ALA A 566 -10.06 14.53 11.74
N GLU A 567 -11.18 14.05 12.26
CA GLU A 567 -11.22 12.97 13.25
C GLU A 567 -10.69 11.65 12.69
N ALA A 568 -11.06 11.30 11.47
CA ALA A 568 -10.58 10.09 10.79
C ALA A 568 -9.06 10.16 10.53
N GLU A 569 -8.57 11.30 10.05
CA GLU A 569 -7.13 11.52 9.80
C GLU A 569 -6.32 11.49 11.10
N VAL A 570 -6.76 12.18 12.16
CA VAL A 570 -6.07 12.17 13.47
C VAL A 570 -6.02 10.76 14.05
N ASP A 571 -7.13 10.01 13.98
CA ASP A 571 -7.17 8.62 14.46
C ASP A 571 -6.30 7.69 13.62
N ARG A 572 -6.11 7.98 12.34
CA ARG A 572 -5.15 7.27 11.50
C ARG A 572 -3.72 7.55 11.96
N TYR A 573 -3.37 8.81 12.27
CA TYR A 573 -2.02 9.14 12.74
C TYR A 573 -1.73 8.46 14.08
N LEU A 574 -2.70 8.43 14.99
CA LEU A 574 -2.58 7.71 16.25
C LEU A 574 -2.35 6.20 16.07
N ALA A 575 -2.97 5.61 15.04
CA ALA A 575 -2.91 4.18 14.76
C ALA A 575 -1.60 3.74 14.08
N ILE A 576 -1.00 4.61 13.27
CA ILE A 576 0.21 4.35 12.48
C ILE A 576 1.16 5.55 12.53
N PRO A 577 1.84 5.78 13.68
CA PRO A 577 2.71 6.92 13.89
C PRO A 577 3.79 7.09 12.82
N GLY A 578 4.04 8.33 12.41
CA GLY A 578 5.06 8.68 11.45
C GLY A 578 4.73 8.40 9.97
N GLN A 579 3.73 7.55 9.67
CA GLN A 579 3.41 7.20 8.27
C GLN A 579 2.94 8.41 7.46
N ALA A 580 2.17 9.30 8.09
CA ALA A 580 1.63 10.49 7.45
C ALA A 580 2.71 11.49 7.00
N LEU A 581 3.91 11.42 7.58
CA LEU A 581 5.05 12.28 7.25
C LEU A 581 5.68 11.94 5.90
N ALA A 582 5.59 10.68 5.49
CA ALA A 582 6.23 10.14 4.29
C ALA A 582 5.90 10.95 3.02
N TYR A 583 4.64 11.38 2.91
CA TYR A 583 4.10 12.13 1.76
C TYR A 583 4.89 13.39 1.47
N LYS A 584 4.81 14.35 2.38
CA LYS A 584 5.39 15.69 2.18
C LYS A 584 6.92 15.67 2.25
N VAL A 585 7.50 14.86 3.14
CA VAL A 585 8.97 14.70 3.22
C VAL A 585 9.51 14.14 1.90
N GLY A 586 8.84 13.15 1.31
CA GLY A 586 9.24 12.58 0.03
C GLY A 586 9.14 13.59 -1.13
N GLU A 587 8.01 14.30 -1.23
CA GLU A 587 7.81 15.35 -2.24
C GLU A 587 8.89 16.45 -2.15
N MET A 588 9.12 16.96 -0.95
CA MET A 588 10.12 18.01 -0.73
C MET A 588 11.52 17.54 -1.11
N LYS A 589 11.89 16.29 -0.82
CA LYS A 589 13.19 15.72 -1.22
C LYS A 589 13.32 15.65 -2.74
N ILE A 590 12.30 15.15 -3.44
CA ILE A 590 12.33 15.05 -4.91
C ILE A 590 12.40 16.45 -5.55
N SER A 591 11.61 17.40 -5.05
CA SER A 591 11.62 18.81 -5.50
C SER A 591 12.97 19.47 -5.26
N GLN A 592 13.56 19.29 -4.07
CA GLN A 592 14.90 19.79 -3.73
C GLN A 592 15.98 19.26 -4.68
N LEU A 593 15.93 17.96 -5.00
CA LEU A 593 16.87 17.33 -5.92
C LEU A 593 16.70 17.86 -7.36
N ARG A 594 15.47 18.11 -7.80
CA ARG A 594 15.21 18.77 -9.08
C ARG A 594 15.80 20.17 -9.14
N GLU A 595 15.52 20.98 -8.13
CA GLU A 595 16.08 22.34 -8.03
C GLU A 595 17.61 22.34 -7.99
N GLN A 596 18.21 21.41 -7.26
CA GLN A 596 19.67 21.24 -7.23
C GLN A 596 20.19 20.92 -8.64
N ALA A 597 19.58 19.96 -9.34
CA ALA A 597 19.97 19.62 -10.70
C ALA A 597 19.82 20.81 -11.66
N GLN A 598 18.74 21.57 -11.56
CA GLN A 598 18.52 22.79 -12.35
C GLN A 598 19.61 23.84 -12.12
N ARG A 599 19.94 24.13 -10.86
CA ARG A 599 20.98 25.10 -10.50
C ARG A 599 22.37 24.66 -10.98
N GLU A 600 22.71 23.38 -10.80
CA GLU A 600 24.05 22.87 -11.06
C GLU A 600 24.34 22.58 -12.53
N LEU A 601 23.33 22.20 -13.30
CA LEU A 601 23.45 21.90 -14.73
C LEU A 601 23.13 23.10 -15.63
N GLY A 602 22.35 24.08 -15.12
CA GLY A 602 21.97 25.26 -15.89
C GLY A 602 21.31 24.91 -17.23
N PRO A 603 21.82 25.42 -18.37
CA PRO A 603 21.26 25.12 -19.69
C PRO A 603 21.32 23.65 -20.12
N ARG A 604 22.14 22.81 -19.44
CA ARG A 604 22.24 21.37 -19.71
C ARG A 604 21.16 20.55 -18.96
N PHE A 605 20.39 21.17 -18.09
CA PHE A 605 19.32 20.48 -17.38
C PHE A 605 18.21 20.06 -18.34
N ASP A 606 17.93 18.74 -18.38
CA ASP A 606 16.79 18.18 -19.06
C ASP A 606 15.88 17.50 -18.02
N VAL A 607 14.66 18.01 -17.89
CA VAL A 607 13.66 17.48 -16.95
C VAL A 607 13.28 16.03 -17.25
N ARG A 608 13.30 15.61 -18.51
CA ARG A 608 13.00 14.22 -18.93
C ARG A 608 14.11 13.27 -18.47
N ALA A 609 15.36 13.70 -18.57
CA ALA A 609 16.51 12.95 -18.07
C ALA A 609 16.48 12.86 -16.54
N PHE A 610 16.12 13.96 -15.85
CA PHE A 610 15.95 13.96 -14.39
C PHE A 610 14.87 12.97 -13.94
N HIS A 611 13.67 13.01 -14.54
CA HIS A 611 12.59 12.07 -14.19
C HIS A 611 12.97 10.62 -14.50
N THR A 612 13.68 10.38 -15.61
CA THR A 612 14.22 9.06 -15.91
C THR A 612 15.20 8.61 -14.84
N GLU A 613 16.12 9.50 -14.41
CA GLU A 613 17.07 9.19 -13.34
C GLU A 613 16.33 8.85 -12.04
N VAL A 614 15.33 9.59 -11.64
CA VAL A 614 14.57 9.30 -10.41
C VAL A 614 13.91 7.91 -10.47
N LEU A 615 13.26 7.56 -11.59
CA LEU A 615 12.36 6.41 -11.70
C LEU A 615 12.99 5.11 -12.19
N LYS A 616 14.09 5.17 -12.98
CA LYS A 616 14.67 4.01 -13.71
C LYS A 616 15.06 2.83 -12.83
N ASP A 617 15.28 3.08 -11.56
CA ASP A 617 15.76 2.08 -10.60
C ASP A 617 14.65 1.59 -9.65
N GLY A 618 13.38 1.96 -9.91
CA GLY A 618 12.26 1.70 -9.02
C GLY A 618 12.34 2.52 -7.73
N SER A 619 11.49 2.17 -6.76
CA SER A 619 11.45 2.83 -5.45
C SER A 619 12.73 2.57 -4.65
N VAL A 620 13.31 3.64 -4.11
CA VAL A 620 14.51 3.61 -3.26
C VAL A 620 14.33 4.51 -2.04
N PRO A 621 15.03 4.26 -0.92
CA PRO A 621 15.10 5.21 0.21
C PRO A 621 15.56 6.60 -0.24
N LEU A 622 15.03 7.65 0.40
CA LEU A 622 15.33 9.04 0.00
C LEU A 622 16.80 9.40 0.13
N GLU A 623 17.52 8.83 1.09
CA GLU A 623 18.97 8.99 1.22
C GLU A 623 19.69 8.41 0.00
N ILE A 624 19.32 7.21 -0.41
CA ILE A 624 19.89 6.56 -1.61
C ILE A 624 19.49 7.31 -2.89
N LEU A 625 18.27 7.85 -2.96
CA LEU A 625 17.83 8.70 -4.06
C LEU A 625 18.70 9.95 -4.17
N GLN A 626 19.00 10.59 -3.04
CA GLN A 626 19.87 11.77 -3.00
C GLN A 626 21.25 11.46 -3.57
N ASP A 627 21.92 10.42 -3.07
CA ASP A 627 23.26 10.02 -3.53
C ASP A 627 23.26 9.67 -5.03
N LYS A 628 22.21 9.00 -5.48
CA LYS A 628 22.04 8.62 -6.88
C LYS A 628 21.92 9.84 -7.80
N VAL A 629 21.06 10.80 -7.46
CA VAL A 629 20.86 12.01 -8.25
C VAL A 629 22.10 12.89 -8.23
N GLN A 630 22.81 12.99 -7.11
CA GLN A 630 24.06 13.74 -7.02
C GLN A 630 25.16 13.14 -7.92
N ARG A 631 25.29 11.81 -7.95
CA ARG A 631 26.21 11.13 -8.89
C ARG A 631 25.80 11.39 -10.35
N TRP A 632 24.51 11.33 -10.65
CA TRP A 632 24.02 11.66 -11.99
C TRP A 632 24.35 13.10 -12.39
N ILE A 633 24.09 14.08 -11.53
CA ILE A 633 24.47 15.49 -11.77
C ILE A 633 25.97 15.60 -12.07
N ALA A 634 26.82 14.92 -11.30
CA ALA A 634 28.28 14.93 -11.52
C ALA A 634 28.64 14.38 -12.92
N THR A 635 28.01 13.30 -13.36
CA THR A 635 28.24 12.73 -14.71
C THR A 635 27.73 13.63 -15.84
N GLN A 636 26.71 14.47 -15.61
CA GLN A 636 26.21 15.42 -16.61
C GLN A 636 27.08 16.68 -16.72
N LYS A 637 27.94 16.94 -15.74
CA LYS A 637 28.88 18.07 -15.75
C LYS A 637 30.17 17.75 -16.52
N GLY A 638 30.61 16.49 -16.48
CA GLY A 638 31.83 16.00 -17.13
C GLY A 638 31.63 15.74 -18.55
#